data_69277d2d793e26ca8c5df56b71fba2dd
#
_entry.id   69277d2d793e26ca8c5df56b71fba2dd
#
_cell.length_a   1.000
_cell.length_b   1.000
_cell.length_c   1.000
_cell.angle_alpha   90.00
_cell.angle_beta   90.00
_cell.angle_gamma   90.00
#
_symmetry.space_group_name_H-M   'P 1'
#
loop_
_entity.id
_entity.type
_entity.pdbx_description
1 polymer ?
#
loop_
_entity_poly.entity_id
_entity_poly.type
_entity_poly.pdbx_seq_one_letter_code
_entity_poly.pdbx_strand_id
1 'polypeptide(L)'
;MKSFNLSDWALEHRSLVWYFMIVFILAGAFSYVKLGREEDPNFTIKTMVITAQWPGASAEEVTRQVTDRIEKKLQELESLDYTKSETVAGQTTVFVELLPTTKAKDVAPTWLRIRNMIADIKGDFPTGVVGPFFNDRFGDVFGNIYAFTSDGLTQRQLRDLVENARSEVLTVPNVGKVDVVGAQDEAIYLEFSTRQIAALGIDQQAVIQTLQAQNAVTQSGFVDAGPERIALRVSGQFTSEASLRSINLRINDRFFPLTDVATIKRGYVDPPSALFRFNGEPAIGLAIGMKQGANLLEFGEGLDAQMKRVVADLPIGVDVHRVSDQPAVVDEAVSGFTRALFEAIAIVLIISFISLGLRAGMVVAISIPLVLAITFVVMEYSGISLQRISLGALIIALGLLVDDAMIAVEMMVARLEAGDDIRRAATHVYTSTAFPMLTGTLVTVAGFIPIGLNDSAAGEFTFTLFVVIAVSLIVSWVVAVLFTPLLGVTILPKTMKSHYEKKGRFASIFSWLLGLAMRWRWVTIILTVGVFGLSIGGMGLVQQQFFPNSDRPELIIDWNLPHNSSIAETNRQMARFEKEMLADNKDIDHWTTYVGQGAPRFILSFDVQTPNVSFGQTIIVTKGLDVRDKVRTELQGYLTKTFAGTDAFVKLLDIGPPVGKPVQYRISGPDIQKVRDLSQQFAGVMGSHPLLTNMVLDWNEPSRVVKIDVLQDKARQLGVSSEDIATALNGIVEGSTATQVRDGIYLVNVIGRARASERDSIQTLQNLQLSTSNGKVVPLSAVANFRYELEQPTIWRRDRQPTITVKAAVVGPTQPATIVDQLTPKVEDFQKGLPVGYKVEVGGAVESSADAQGPIAAVAPLMLFAMATILMIQLQSFSRLFLVFAVAPTALIGVVAALLLSNAPMGFVAILGVLALIGILIRNSVILVVQIEHLRSEGMAPWQAVVEATEHRMRPIMLTAAAATLALIPISREIFWGPMAYAMMGGIVVGTALTLLFLPALYVAWFRIPRDERVQAEAAAKA
;
A
#
# COMPACT_ATOMS: atom_id res chain seq x y z
N MET A 1 47.18 -24.02 21.01
CA MET A 1 47.02 -23.00 19.93
C MET A 1 46.47 -21.75 20.63
N LYS A 2 47.17 -20.60 20.59
CA LYS A 2 46.59 -19.34 21.11
C LYS A 2 45.32 -19.08 20.27
N SER A 3 44.15 -18.98 20.89
CA SER A 3 42.92 -18.61 20.21
C SER A 3 43.11 -17.24 19.54
N PHE A 4 42.77 -17.12 18.30
CA PHE A 4 42.87 -15.85 17.56
C PHE A 4 42.02 -14.78 18.28
N ASN A 5 42.62 -13.64 18.61
CA ASN A 5 41.97 -12.53 19.28
C ASN A 5 41.91 -11.31 18.34
N LEU A 6 40.73 -10.96 17.88
CA LEU A 6 40.49 -9.86 16.93
C LEU A 6 40.87 -8.51 17.52
N SER A 7 40.65 -8.29 18.81
CA SER A 7 41.02 -7.05 19.51
C SER A 7 42.54 -6.89 19.62
N ASP A 8 43.27 -7.98 19.88
CA ASP A 8 44.75 -7.97 19.92
C ASP A 8 45.33 -7.75 18.51
N TRP A 9 44.78 -8.42 17.50
CA TRP A 9 45.14 -8.19 16.10
C TRP A 9 44.93 -6.72 15.70
N ALA A 10 43.81 -6.10 16.08
CA ALA A 10 43.53 -4.68 15.80
C ALA A 10 44.55 -3.76 16.46
N LEU A 11 45.02 -4.09 17.68
CA LEU A 11 46.02 -3.31 18.39
C LEU A 11 47.42 -3.50 17.82
N GLU A 12 47.75 -4.63 17.19
CA GLU A 12 48.97 -4.86 16.46
C GLU A 12 49.02 -4.13 15.11
N HIS A 13 47.85 -4.04 14.42
CA HIS A 13 47.73 -3.42 13.12
C HIS A 13 47.03 -2.05 13.15
N ARG A 14 47.35 -1.19 14.12
CA ARG A 14 46.69 0.09 14.41
C ARG A 14 46.48 0.97 13.17
N SER A 15 47.52 1.14 12.35
CA SER A 15 47.48 2.00 11.15
C SER A 15 46.48 1.47 10.15
N LEU A 16 46.38 0.16 9.97
CA LEU A 16 45.46 -0.49 9.05
C LEU A 16 43.98 -0.33 9.53
N VAL A 17 43.77 -0.49 10.84
CA VAL A 17 42.43 -0.35 11.46
C VAL A 17 41.95 1.11 11.38
N TRP A 18 42.84 2.10 11.64
CA TRP A 18 42.54 3.52 11.41
C TRP A 18 42.24 3.83 9.97
N TYR A 19 42.99 3.25 9.04
CA TYR A 19 42.73 3.40 7.60
C TYR A 19 41.34 2.90 7.23
N PHE A 20 40.97 1.69 7.66
CA PHE A 20 39.62 1.15 7.41
C PHE A 20 38.51 2.01 8.04
N MET A 21 38.72 2.51 9.25
CA MET A 21 37.73 3.36 9.92
C MET A 21 37.47 4.64 9.12
N ILE A 22 38.53 5.30 8.63
CA ILE A 22 38.42 6.50 7.81
C ILE A 22 37.75 6.17 6.47
N VAL A 23 38.17 5.10 5.81
CA VAL A 23 37.56 4.63 4.55
C VAL A 23 36.07 4.35 4.71
N PHE A 24 35.66 3.65 5.75
CA PHE A 24 34.25 3.35 5.99
C PHE A 24 33.42 4.60 6.30
N ILE A 25 33.96 5.55 7.06
CA ILE A 25 33.26 6.81 7.31
C ILE A 25 33.09 7.60 5.99
N LEU A 26 34.14 7.71 5.18
CA LEU A 26 34.05 8.41 3.89
C LEU A 26 33.15 7.69 2.91
N ALA A 27 33.26 6.37 2.79
CA ALA A 27 32.39 5.55 1.94
C ALA A 27 30.94 5.64 2.41
N GLY A 28 30.67 5.58 3.72
CA GLY A 28 29.33 5.71 4.26
C GLY A 28 28.72 7.08 4.01
N ALA A 29 29.50 8.17 4.13
CA ALA A 29 29.04 9.50 3.78
C ALA A 29 28.71 9.62 2.28
N PHE A 30 29.54 9.05 1.43
CA PHE A 30 29.30 8.98 -0.01
C PHE A 30 28.05 8.15 -0.33
N SER A 31 27.91 6.97 0.27
CA SER A 31 26.73 6.11 0.10
C SER A 31 25.46 6.79 0.57
N TYR A 32 25.49 7.53 1.69
CA TYR A 32 24.32 8.27 2.17
C TYR A 32 23.80 9.30 1.17
N VAL A 33 24.71 9.99 0.50
CA VAL A 33 24.34 10.97 -0.56
C VAL A 33 23.77 10.27 -1.78
N LYS A 34 24.31 9.09 -2.13
CA LYS A 34 23.93 8.34 -3.33
C LYS A 34 22.71 7.43 -3.15
N LEU A 35 22.37 7.09 -1.91
CA LEU A 35 21.19 6.26 -1.62
C LEU A 35 19.92 6.85 -2.24
N GLY A 36 19.15 6.01 -2.91
CA GLY A 36 17.81 6.35 -3.38
C GLY A 36 16.93 6.83 -2.23
N ARG A 37 15.98 7.71 -2.53
CA ARG A 37 15.03 8.25 -1.57
C ARG A 37 13.62 7.98 -2.04
N GLU A 38 12.79 7.41 -1.17
CA GLU A 38 11.40 7.05 -1.41
C GLU A 38 10.58 7.40 -0.18
N GLU A 39 9.28 7.59 -0.31
CA GLU A 39 8.39 7.79 0.84
C GLU A 39 8.22 6.48 1.59
N ASP A 40 7.76 5.46 0.89
CA ASP A 40 7.49 4.13 1.39
C ASP A 40 8.23 3.07 0.56
N PRO A 41 8.54 1.90 1.13
CA PRO A 41 9.12 0.81 0.36
C PRO A 41 8.15 0.29 -0.70
N ASN A 42 8.70 -0.10 -1.84
CA ASN A 42 7.91 -0.74 -2.88
C ASN A 42 7.47 -2.14 -2.46
N PHE A 43 6.23 -2.48 -2.78
CA PHE A 43 5.72 -3.85 -2.74
C PHE A 43 5.11 -4.23 -4.08
N THR A 44 5.10 -5.51 -4.37
CA THR A 44 4.63 -6.00 -5.67
C THR A 44 3.11 -6.09 -5.70
N ILE A 45 2.47 -5.35 -6.60
CA ILE A 45 1.04 -5.55 -6.88
C ILE A 45 0.90 -6.81 -7.74
N LYS A 46 0.22 -7.79 -7.18
CA LYS A 46 0.05 -9.14 -7.75
C LYS A 46 -1.31 -9.30 -8.44
N THR A 47 -1.83 -8.19 -8.96
CA THR A 47 -3.13 -8.10 -9.63
C THR A 47 -2.95 -7.86 -11.12
N MET A 48 -3.60 -8.69 -11.96
CA MET A 48 -3.80 -8.43 -13.38
C MET A 48 -5.28 -8.19 -13.64
N VAL A 49 -5.60 -7.24 -14.51
CA VAL A 49 -6.98 -6.97 -14.92
C VAL A 49 -7.21 -7.45 -16.35
N ILE A 50 -8.23 -8.26 -16.55
CA ILE A 50 -8.66 -8.78 -17.87
C ILE A 50 -10.03 -8.21 -18.17
N THR A 51 -10.20 -7.52 -19.29
CA THR A 51 -11.48 -6.96 -19.71
C THR A 51 -11.91 -7.57 -21.04
N ALA A 52 -13.18 -7.98 -21.14
CA ALA A 52 -13.77 -8.44 -22.38
C ALA A 52 -15.12 -7.76 -22.58
N GLN A 53 -15.45 -7.44 -23.83
CA GLN A 53 -16.69 -6.77 -24.19
C GLN A 53 -17.54 -7.69 -25.07
N TRP A 54 -18.82 -7.72 -24.79
CA TRP A 54 -19.82 -8.38 -25.62
C TRP A 54 -21.02 -7.46 -25.78
N PRO A 55 -20.95 -6.48 -26.71
CA PRO A 55 -21.97 -5.45 -26.88
C PRO A 55 -23.36 -6.07 -27.12
N GLY A 56 -24.36 -5.54 -26.42
CA GLY A 56 -25.76 -5.97 -26.54
C GLY A 56 -26.16 -7.14 -25.62
N ALA A 57 -25.21 -7.78 -24.95
CA ALA A 57 -25.52 -8.84 -23.99
C ALA A 57 -25.82 -8.25 -22.60
N SER A 58 -26.77 -8.86 -21.87
CA SER A 58 -27.04 -8.55 -20.46
C SER A 58 -25.90 -8.94 -19.56
N ALA A 59 -25.86 -8.38 -18.34
CA ALA A 59 -24.85 -8.74 -17.32
C ALA A 59 -24.84 -10.24 -17.03
N GLU A 60 -26.02 -10.87 -17.01
CA GLU A 60 -26.15 -12.31 -16.75
C GLU A 60 -25.61 -13.18 -17.89
N GLU A 61 -25.89 -12.79 -19.16
CA GLU A 61 -25.34 -13.49 -20.33
C GLU A 61 -23.82 -13.37 -20.41
N VAL A 62 -23.27 -12.16 -20.22
CA VAL A 62 -21.81 -11.95 -20.16
C VAL A 62 -21.19 -12.78 -19.04
N THR A 63 -21.82 -12.80 -17.84
CA THR A 63 -21.36 -13.62 -16.71
C THR A 63 -21.28 -15.09 -17.07
N ARG A 64 -22.32 -15.66 -17.67
CA ARG A 64 -22.42 -17.09 -17.98
C ARG A 64 -21.55 -17.52 -19.17
N GLN A 65 -21.43 -16.67 -20.19
CA GLN A 65 -20.82 -17.07 -21.47
C GLN A 65 -19.39 -16.57 -21.67
N VAL A 66 -19.00 -15.47 -21.00
CA VAL A 66 -17.67 -14.87 -21.13
C VAL A 66 -16.91 -14.96 -19.83
N THR A 67 -17.45 -14.37 -18.75
CA THR A 67 -16.77 -14.31 -17.44
C THR A 67 -16.44 -15.69 -16.90
N ASP A 68 -17.42 -16.58 -16.86
CA ASP A 68 -17.27 -17.95 -16.33
C ASP A 68 -16.19 -18.75 -17.06
N ARG A 69 -16.07 -18.57 -18.38
CA ARG A 69 -15.02 -19.25 -19.16
C ARG A 69 -13.63 -18.75 -18.82
N ILE A 70 -13.48 -17.42 -18.68
CA ILE A 70 -12.22 -16.79 -18.26
C ILE A 70 -11.84 -17.29 -16.86
N GLU A 71 -12.73 -17.18 -15.88
CA GLU A 71 -12.48 -17.61 -14.50
C GLU A 71 -12.18 -19.10 -14.39
N LYS A 72 -12.92 -19.94 -15.11
CA LYS A 72 -12.69 -21.39 -15.15
C LYS A 72 -11.28 -21.73 -15.66
N LYS A 73 -10.82 -21.01 -16.69
CA LYS A 73 -9.48 -21.20 -17.25
C LYS A 73 -8.41 -20.76 -16.29
N LEU A 74 -8.62 -19.65 -15.59
CA LEU A 74 -7.70 -19.11 -14.59
C LEU A 74 -7.53 -20.02 -13.38
N GLN A 75 -8.55 -20.82 -13.01
CA GLN A 75 -8.44 -21.79 -11.91
C GLN A 75 -7.41 -22.92 -12.16
N GLU A 76 -6.93 -23.08 -13.39
CA GLU A 76 -5.82 -24.00 -13.70
C GLU A 76 -4.44 -23.43 -13.31
N LEU A 77 -4.35 -22.18 -12.87
CA LEU A 77 -3.10 -21.52 -12.52
C LEU A 77 -2.70 -21.87 -11.08
N GLU A 78 -1.55 -22.50 -10.89
CA GLU A 78 -1.03 -22.94 -9.58
C GLU A 78 -0.76 -21.76 -8.61
N SER A 79 -0.38 -20.61 -9.15
CA SER A 79 -0.09 -19.39 -8.37
C SER A 79 -1.31 -18.48 -8.18
N LEU A 80 -2.51 -18.95 -8.56
CA LEU A 80 -3.74 -18.18 -8.32
C LEU A 80 -4.10 -18.22 -6.83
N ASP A 81 -4.38 -17.05 -6.26
CA ASP A 81 -5.01 -16.93 -4.96
C ASP A 81 -6.53 -16.97 -5.11
N TYR A 82 -7.08 -15.96 -5.78
CA TYR A 82 -8.49 -15.92 -6.14
C TYR A 82 -8.75 -15.10 -7.40
N THR A 83 -9.91 -15.30 -7.99
CA THR A 83 -10.46 -14.42 -9.01
C THR A 83 -11.59 -13.59 -8.44
N LYS A 84 -11.63 -12.29 -8.80
CA LYS A 84 -12.75 -11.41 -8.53
C LYS A 84 -13.21 -10.82 -9.85
N SER A 85 -14.49 -10.88 -10.17
CA SER A 85 -14.99 -10.33 -11.42
C SER A 85 -16.17 -9.38 -11.20
N GLU A 86 -16.19 -8.32 -11.97
CA GLU A 86 -17.29 -7.38 -12.13
C GLU A 86 -17.86 -7.53 -13.54
N THR A 87 -19.12 -7.86 -13.63
CA THR A 87 -19.81 -7.99 -14.92
C THR A 87 -20.98 -7.01 -14.97
N VAL A 88 -20.98 -6.17 -15.99
CA VAL A 88 -22.08 -5.26 -16.34
C VAL A 88 -22.64 -5.65 -17.70
N ALA A 89 -23.74 -5.04 -18.12
CA ALA A 89 -24.26 -5.27 -19.45
C ALA A 89 -23.19 -4.92 -20.51
N GLY A 90 -22.91 -5.86 -21.40
CA GLY A 90 -21.93 -5.71 -22.48
C GLY A 90 -20.46 -5.82 -22.09
N GLN A 91 -20.10 -5.97 -20.81
CA GLN A 91 -18.67 -6.00 -20.41
C GLN A 91 -18.43 -6.82 -19.15
N THR A 92 -17.30 -7.50 -19.11
CA THR A 92 -16.73 -8.09 -17.89
C THR A 92 -15.34 -7.57 -17.62
N THR A 93 -15.02 -7.38 -16.34
CA THR A 93 -13.68 -7.07 -15.81
C THR A 93 -13.31 -8.11 -14.78
N VAL A 94 -12.25 -8.88 -15.02
CA VAL A 94 -11.78 -9.96 -14.15
C VAL A 94 -10.45 -9.53 -13.54
N PHE A 95 -10.40 -9.47 -12.23
CA PHE A 95 -9.19 -9.25 -11.44
C PHE A 95 -8.62 -10.62 -11.09
N VAL A 96 -7.37 -10.83 -11.43
CA VAL A 96 -6.63 -12.06 -11.17
C VAL A 96 -5.62 -11.75 -10.06
N GLU A 97 -5.84 -12.32 -8.89
CA GLU A 97 -4.96 -12.13 -7.74
C GLU A 97 -4.05 -13.35 -7.59
N LEU A 98 -2.73 -13.13 -7.53
CA LEU A 98 -1.77 -14.19 -7.30
C LEU A 98 -1.52 -14.38 -5.81
N LEU A 99 -1.14 -15.62 -5.46
CA LEU A 99 -0.76 -15.98 -4.10
C LEU A 99 0.25 -14.99 -3.51
N PRO A 100 0.10 -14.60 -2.25
CA PRO A 100 1.05 -13.73 -1.54
C PRO A 100 2.50 -14.21 -1.63
N THR A 101 2.71 -15.53 -1.64
CA THR A 101 4.03 -16.20 -1.75
C THR A 101 4.69 -16.06 -3.12
N THR A 102 3.98 -15.58 -4.16
CA THR A 102 4.55 -15.36 -5.49
C THR A 102 5.60 -14.27 -5.45
N LYS A 103 6.83 -14.61 -5.83
CA LYS A 103 7.96 -13.65 -5.79
C LYS A 103 7.83 -12.62 -6.91
N ALA A 104 8.29 -11.40 -6.66
CA ALA A 104 8.25 -10.29 -7.63
C ALA A 104 8.80 -10.67 -9.02
N LYS A 105 9.90 -11.43 -9.08
CA LYS A 105 10.51 -11.89 -10.33
C LYS A 105 9.66 -12.87 -11.15
N ASP A 106 8.72 -13.56 -10.50
CA ASP A 106 7.88 -14.59 -11.12
C ASP A 106 6.52 -14.02 -11.57
N VAL A 107 6.20 -12.78 -11.19
CA VAL A 107 4.92 -12.13 -11.51
C VAL A 107 4.79 -11.88 -13.01
N ALA A 108 5.77 -11.22 -13.65
CA ALA A 108 5.72 -10.93 -15.08
C ALA A 108 5.68 -12.20 -15.97
N PRO A 109 6.46 -13.27 -15.69
CA PRO A 109 6.28 -14.56 -16.38
C PRO A 109 4.89 -15.16 -16.19
N THR A 110 4.29 -15.01 -15.01
CA THR A 110 2.93 -15.51 -14.75
C THR A 110 1.89 -14.72 -15.56
N TRP A 111 2.05 -13.41 -15.70
CA TRP A 111 1.19 -12.60 -16.58
C TRP A 111 1.24 -13.06 -18.04
N LEU A 112 2.42 -13.41 -18.53
CA LEU A 112 2.55 -13.96 -19.87
C LEU A 112 1.86 -15.33 -19.99
N ARG A 113 1.99 -16.21 -18.98
CA ARG A 113 1.28 -17.49 -18.93
C ARG A 113 -0.24 -17.30 -18.98
N ILE A 114 -0.78 -16.36 -18.19
CA ILE A 114 -2.22 -16.04 -18.20
C ILE A 114 -2.68 -15.58 -19.58
N ARG A 115 -1.93 -14.69 -20.25
CA ARG A 115 -2.24 -14.24 -21.63
C ARG A 115 -2.36 -15.43 -22.58
N ASN A 116 -1.41 -16.37 -22.51
CA ASN A 116 -1.43 -17.57 -23.34
C ASN A 116 -2.64 -18.47 -23.00
N MET A 117 -2.88 -18.73 -21.71
CA MET A 117 -4.03 -19.55 -21.27
C MET A 117 -5.37 -19.00 -21.74
N ILE A 118 -5.55 -17.69 -21.72
CA ILE A 118 -6.79 -17.05 -22.17
C ILE A 118 -6.86 -17.00 -23.70
N ALA A 119 -5.72 -16.85 -24.40
CA ALA A 119 -5.67 -16.95 -25.86
C ALA A 119 -6.12 -18.32 -26.37
N ASP A 120 -5.80 -19.41 -25.65
CA ASP A 120 -6.19 -20.78 -26.00
C ASP A 120 -7.72 -20.97 -26.06
N ILE A 121 -8.48 -20.26 -25.20
CA ILE A 121 -9.94 -20.35 -25.13
C ILE A 121 -10.66 -19.27 -25.96
N LYS A 122 -9.93 -18.43 -26.70
CA LYS A 122 -10.53 -17.31 -27.45
C LYS A 122 -11.56 -17.78 -28.46
N GLY A 123 -11.37 -18.96 -29.04
CA GLY A 123 -12.32 -19.57 -29.98
C GLY A 123 -13.62 -20.07 -29.34
N ASP A 124 -13.66 -20.20 -28.02
CA ASP A 124 -14.85 -20.67 -27.29
C ASP A 124 -15.82 -19.53 -26.93
N PHE A 125 -15.42 -18.28 -27.12
CA PHE A 125 -16.29 -17.15 -26.82
C PHE A 125 -17.42 -17.01 -27.84
N PRO A 126 -18.57 -16.48 -27.42
CA PRO A 126 -19.65 -16.15 -28.34
C PRO A 126 -19.21 -15.21 -29.46
N THR A 127 -19.87 -15.31 -30.61
CA THR A 127 -19.63 -14.39 -31.74
C THR A 127 -19.91 -12.95 -31.31
N GLY A 128 -19.05 -12.01 -31.69
CA GLY A 128 -19.19 -10.59 -31.34
C GLY A 128 -18.45 -10.18 -30.06
N VAL A 129 -17.80 -11.10 -29.34
CA VAL A 129 -16.95 -10.75 -28.19
C VAL A 129 -15.67 -10.08 -28.68
N VAL A 130 -15.40 -8.90 -28.12
CA VAL A 130 -14.22 -8.08 -28.38
C VAL A 130 -13.23 -8.19 -27.24
N GLY A 131 -11.95 -8.43 -27.54
CA GLY A 131 -10.91 -8.72 -26.54
C GLY A 131 -10.60 -10.22 -26.48
N PRO A 132 -10.17 -10.76 -25.31
CA PRO A 132 -9.83 -10.08 -24.03
C PRO A 132 -8.67 -9.10 -24.12
N PHE A 133 -8.77 -8.01 -23.37
CA PHE A 133 -7.72 -7.02 -23.17
C PHE A 133 -7.08 -7.25 -21.79
N PHE A 134 -5.77 -7.10 -21.71
CA PHE A 134 -5.02 -7.37 -20.49
C PHE A 134 -4.31 -6.12 -20.00
N ASN A 135 -4.52 -5.78 -18.73
CA ASN A 135 -3.75 -4.77 -18.03
C ASN A 135 -2.89 -5.45 -16.95
N ASP A 136 -1.64 -5.72 -17.29
CA ASP A 136 -0.60 -6.27 -16.41
C ASP A 136 0.22 -5.17 -15.70
N ARG A 137 -0.14 -3.92 -15.94
CA ARG A 137 0.45 -2.72 -15.33
C ARG A 137 -0.53 -1.99 -14.43
N PHE A 138 -1.44 -2.73 -13.84
CA PHE A 138 -2.42 -2.18 -12.90
C PHE A 138 -1.75 -1.55 -11.66
N GLY A 139 -0.53 -1.96 -11.34
CA GLY A 139 0.28 -1.43 -10.26
C GLY A 139 1.12 -0.19 -10.58
N ASP A 140 1.10 0.33 -11.83
CA ASP A 140 1.90 1.49 -12.19
C ASP A 140 1.51 2.73 -11.37
N VAL A 141 2.51 3.47 -10.88
CA VAL A 141 2.34 4.67 -10.06
C VAL A 141 2.75 5.90 -10.84
N PHE A 142 1.87 6.91 -10.84
CA PHE A 142 2.07 8.22 -11.46
C PHE A 142 2.28 9.29 -10.37
N GLY A 143 3.44 9.29 -9.74
CA GLY A 143 3.73 10.16 -8.60
C GLY A 143 3.71 11.66 -8.91
N ASN A 144 3.83 12.03 -10.19
CA ASN A 144 3.78 13.42 -10.62
C ASN A 144 2.61 13.62 -11.58
N ILE A 145 1.67 14.48 -11.22
CA ILE A 145 0.50 14.80 -12.03
C ILE A 145 0.42 16.32 -12.19
N TYR A 146 0.29 16.78 -13.43
CA TYR A 146 0.09 18.18 -13.77
C TYR A 146 -1.29 18.37 -14.41
N ALA A 147 -1.98 19.42 -14.07
CA ALA A 147 -3.22 19.84 -14.69
C ALA A 147 -2.97 21.07 -15.56
N PHE A 148 -3.38 20.98 -16.82
CA PHE A 148 -3.35 22.09 -17.77
C PHE A 148 -4.75 22.66 -17.88
N THR A 149 -4.91 23.92 -17.51
CA THR A 149 -6.15 24.71 -17.67
C THR A 149 -5.94 25.76 -18.73
N SER A 150 -7.01 26.22 -19.35
CA SER A 150 -6.90 27.26 -20.38
C SER A 150 -8.10 28.19 -20.35
N ASP A 151 -7.84 29.47 -20.58
CA ASP A 151 -8.85 30.48 -20.83
C ASP A 151 -8.93 30.75 -22.35
N GLY A 152 -10.06 30.36 -22.94
CA GLY A 152 -10.38 30.64 -24.35
C GLY A 152 -9.89 29.58 -25.37
N LEU A 153 -9.10 28.57 -24.99
CA LEU A 153 -8.75 27.49 -25.92
C LEU A 153 -9.83 26.39 -25.95
N THR A 154 -9.99 25.77 -27.10
CA THR A 154 -10.79 24.55 -27.19
C THR A 154 -10.07 23.37 -26.54
N GLN A 155 -10.82 22.35 -26.12
CA GLN A 155 -10.24 21.11 -25.59
C GLN A 155 -9.24 20.46 -26.57
N ARG A 156 -9.46 20.58 -27.86
CA ARG A 156 -8.55 20.10 -28.90
C ARG A 156 -7.23 20.87 -28.89
N GLN A 157 -7.29 22.19 -28.87
CA GLN A 157 -6.07 23.02 -28.84
C GLN A 157 -5.26 22.77 -27.55
N LEU A 158 -5.94 22.66 -26.40
CA LEU A 158 -5.29 22.32 -25.14
C LEU A 158 -4.66 20.93 -25.21
N ARG A 159 -5.36 19.93 -25.76
CA ARG A 159 -4.84 18.58 -25.95
C ARG A 159 -3.58 18.56 -26.81
N ASP A 160 -3.51 19.32 -27.89
CA ASP A 160 -2.33 19.40 -28.76
C ASP A 160 -1.10 19.92 -27.96
N LEU A 161 -1.32 20.91 -27.09
CA LEU A 161 -0.24 21.42 -26.22
C LEU A 161 0.20 20.37 -25.19
N VAL A 162 -0.75 19.64 -24.60
CA VAL A 162 -0.45 18.57 -23.62
C VAL A 162 0.28 17.40 -24.27
N GLU A 163 -0.08 17.01 -25.53
CA GLU A 163 0.64 15.96 -26.27
C GLU A 163 2.07 16.39 -26.65
N ASN A 164 2.27 17.68 -26.94
CA ASN A 164 3.63 18.23 -27.13
C ASN A 164 4.42 18.16 -25.81
N ALA A 165 3.82 18.62 -24.71
CA ALA A 165 4.42 18.53 -23.38
C ALA A 165 4.77 17.08 -23.02
N ARG A 166 3.86 16.13 -23.32
CA ARG A 166 4.10 14.69 -23.14
C ARG A 166 5.33 14.21 -23.88
N SER A 167 5.47 14.62 -25.15
CA SER A 167 6.63 14.24 -25.98
C SER A 167 7.93 14.77 -25.41
N GLU A 168 7.94 15.98 -24.88
CA GLU A 168 9.11 16.59 -24.26
C GLU A 168 9.45 15.92 -22.92
N VAL A 169 8.43 15.65 -22.08
CA VAL A 169 8.61 14.97 -20.79
C VAL A 169 9.19 13.57 -20.97
N LEU A 170 8.82 12.85 -22.04
CA LEU A 170 9.40 11.52 -22.35
C LEU A 170 10.90 11.54 -22.60
N THR A 171 11.50 12.70 -22.86
CA THR A 171 12.96 12.85 -23.01
C THR A 171 13.72 12.94 -21.67
N VAL A 172 13.00 13.17 -20.57
CA VAL A 172 13.62 13.27 -19.24
C VAL A 172 14.14 11.89 -18.81
N PRO A 173 15.38 11.79 -18.32
CA PRO A 173 15.92 10.53 -17.82
C PRO A 173 15.00 9.91 -16.73
N ASN A 174 14.89 8.59 -16.75
CA ASN A 174 14.09 7.81 -15.77
C ASN A 174 12.57 8.01 -15.83
N VAL A 175 12.03 8.69 -16.85
CA VAL A 175 10.58 8.64 -17.11
C VAL A 175 10.22 7.22 -17.53
N GLY A 176 9.22 6.63 -16.86
CA GLY A 176 8.71 5.30 -17.15
C GLY A 176 7.52 5.32 -18.09
N LYS A 177 6.47 6.03 -17.70
CA LYS A 177 5.21 6.12 -18.43
C LYS A 177 4.60 7.52 -18.28
N VAL A 178 3.94 7.98 -19.34
CA VAL A 178 3.22 9.26 -19.34
C VAL A 178 1.84 9.05 -19.93
N ASP A 179 0.81 9.28 -19.15
CA ASP A 179 -0.59 9.15 -19.55
C ASP A 179 -1.30 10.52 -19.53
N VAL A 180 -2.19 10.73 -20.50
CA VAL A 180 -3.03 11.94 -20.58
C VAL A 180 -4.39 11.62 -19.97
N VAL A 181 -4.88 12.48 -19.09
CA VAL A 181 -6.11 12.28 -18.31
C VAL A 181 -7.14 13.34 -18.64
N GLY A 182 -8.39 12.92 -18.90
CA GLY A 182 -9.52 13.84 -19.11
C GLY A 182 -9.56 14.51 -20.49
N ALA A 183 -8.65 14.17 -21.40
CA ALA A 183 -8.69 14.65 -22.76
C ALA A 183 -9.93 14.09 -23.50
N GLN A 184 -10.66 14.98 -24.19
CA GLN A 184 -11.83 14.59 -24.94
C GLN A 184 -11.46 14.29 -26.40
N ASP A 185 -11.94 13.16 -26.92
CA ASP A 185 -11.80 12.84 -28.34
C ASP A 185 -12.82 13.63 -29.16
N GLU A 186 -12.35 14.16 -30.30
CA GLU A 186 -13.27 14.83 -31.25
C GLU A 186 -14.03 13.80 -32.09
N ALA A 187 -15.25 14.18 -32.48
CA ALA A 187 -16.07 13.45 -33.43
C ALA A 187 -16.73 14.43 -34.38
N ILE A 188 -17.00 13.96 -35.59
CA ILE A 188 -17.82 14.66 -36.57
C ILE A 188 -19.14 13.91 -36.66
N TYR A 189 -20.23 14.59 -36.28
CA TYR A 189 -21.57 14.02 -36.32
C TYR A 189 -22.26 14.33 -37.63
N LEU A 190 -22.80 13.29 -38.26
CA LEU A 190 -23.75 13.38 -39.35
C LEU A 190 -25.13 13.13 -38.72
N GLU A 191 -25.85 14.20 -38.40
CA GLU A 191 -27.18 14.11 -37.78
C GLU A 191 -28.26 14.11 -38.85
N PHE A 192 -28.95 12.99 -39.03
CA PHE A 192 -30.02 12.85 -40.00
C PHE A 192 -31.41 12.91 -39.35
N SER A 193 -32.43 13.29 -40.15
CA SER A 193 -33.82 13.00 -39.84
C SER A 193 -34.16 11.61 -40.37
N THR A 194 -34.56 10.68 -39.49
CA THR A 194 -34.97 9.32 -39.87
C THR A 194 -36.19 9.36 -40.82
N ARG A 195 -37.11 10.31 -40.61
CA ARG A 195 -38.27 10.52 -41.46
C ARG A 195 -37.89 10.98 -42.86
N GLN A 196 -36.93 11.90 -42.95
CA GLN A 196 -36.48 12.44 -44.23
C GLN A 196 -35.74 11.38 -45.03
N ILE A 197 -34.85 10.60 -44.40
CA ILE A 197 -34.16 9.47 -45.04
C ILE A 197 -35.17 8.43 -45.55
N ALA A 198 -36.13 8.05 -44.72
CA ALA A 198 -37.18 7.11 -45.09
C ALA A 198 -38.05 7.63 -46.24
N ALA A 199 -38.45 8.92 -46.23
CA ALA A 199 -39.23 9.53 -47.31
C ALA A 199 -38.47 9.60 -48.65
N LEU A 200 -37.19 9.76 -48.64
CA LEU A 200 -36.32 9.74 -49.83
C LEU A 200 -35.95 8.34 -50.30
N GLY A 201 -36.32 7.30 -49.54
CA GLY A 201 -35.95 5.90 -49.83
C GLY A 201 -34.44 5.65 -49.77
N ILE A 202 -33.73 6.41 -48.90
CA ILE A 202 -32.28 6.31 -48.72
C ILE A 202 -32.01 5.28 -47.65
N ASP A 203 -31.17 4.30 -47.97
CA ASP A 203 -30.64 3.37 -46.98
C ASP A 203 -29.43 3.98 -46.27
N GLN A 204 -29.49 4.07 -44.94
CA GLN A 204 -28.40 4.57 -44.11
C GLN A 204 -27.10 3.78 -44.31
N GLN A 205 -27.21 2.47 -44.49
CA GLN A 205 -26.03 1.60 -44.73
C GLN A 205 -25.35 1.92 -46.08
N ALA A 206 -26.12 2.21 -47.08
CA ALA A 206 -25.60 2.61 -48.40
C ALA A 206 -24.83 3.97 -48.30
N VAL A 207 -25.29 4.89 -47.45
CA VAL A 207 -24.57 6.15 -47.18
C VAL A 207 -23.23 5.85 -46.52
N ILE A 208 -23.24 5.01 -45.48
CA ILE A 208 -22.02 4.62 -44.74
C ILE A 208 -21.01 3.94 -45.70
N GLN A 209 -21.46 2.98 -46.50
CA GLN A 209 -20.59 2.26 -47.43
C GLN A 209 -20.00 3.23 -48.50
N THR A 210 -20.79 4.17 -48.99
CA THR A 210 -20.29 5.20 -49.90
C THR A 210 -19.21 6.06 -49.30
N LEU A 211 -19.39 6.51 -48.06
CA LEU A 211 -18.38 7.30 -47.31
C LEU A 211 -17.11 6.49 -47.05
N GLN A 212 -17.26 5.23 -46.70
CA GLN A 212 -16.12 4.33 -46.49
C GLN A 212 -15.32 4.10 -47.75
N ALA A 213 -16.01 3.82 -48.87
CA ALA A 213 -15.39 3.57 -50.16
C ALA A 213 -14.61 4.79 -50.69
N GLN A 214 -15.16 6.01 -50.50
CA GLN A 214 -14.49 7.25 -50.91
C GLN A 214 -13.26 7.59 -50.04
N ASN A 215 -13.27 7.18 -48.78
CA ASN A 215 -12.20 7.47 -47.83
C ASN A 215 -11.15 6.34 -47.71
N ALA A 216 -11.33 5.27 -48.47
CA ALA A 216 -10.45 4.11 -48.37
C ALA A 216 -9.02 4.43 -48.79
N VAL A 217 -8.04 3.96 -48.00
CA VAL A 217 -6.62 3.94 -48.34
C VAL A 217 -6.31 2.57 -48.91
N THR A 218 -6.15 2.47 -50.20
CA THR A 218 -5.87 1.20 -50.91
C THR A 218 -4.53 1.31 -51.65
N GLN A 219 -3.84 0.19 -51.71
CA GLN A 219 -2.57 0.11 -52.44
C GLN A 219 -2.82 0.28 -53.93
N SER A 220 -2.21 1.26 -54.56
CA SER A 220 -2.39 1.56 -55.96
C SER A 220 -1.28 1.05 -56.88
N GLY A 221 -0.22 0.47 -56.29
CA GLY A 221 0.91 -0.15 -57.01
C GLY A 221 2.07 0.77 -57.30
N PHE A 222 2.95 0.25 -58.12
CA PHE A 222 4.14 0.96 -58.57
C PHE A 222 4.29 0.78 -60.09
N VAL A 223 4.87 1.77 -60.75
CA VAL A 223 5.27 1.71 -62.16
C VAL A 223 6.79 1.75 -62.22
N ASP A 224 7.39 0.74 -62.80
CA ASP A 224 8.83 0.70 -63.06
C ASP A 224 9.08 1.41 -64.40
N ALA A 225 9.61 2.65 -64.34
CA ALA A 225 9.88 3.50 -65.49
C ALA A 225 11.41 3.64 -65.69
N GLY A 226 12.03 2.61 -66.25
CA GLY A 226 13.48 2.56 -66.44
C GLY A 226 14.26 2.47 -65.13
N PRO A 227 15.06 3.46 -64.73
CA PRO A 227 15.80 3.43 -63.49
C PRO A 227 14.98 3.79 -62.25
N GLU A 228 13.75 4.23 -62.39
CA GLU A 228 12.90 4.76 -61.34
C GLU A 228 11.69 3.85 -61.08
N ARG A 229 11.40 3.64 -59.77
CA ARG A 229 10.15 3.00 -59.32
C ARG A 229 9.21 4.05 -58.76
N ILE A 230 8.19 4.39 -59.54
CA ILE A 230 7.25 5.43 -59.21
C ILE A 230 6.03 4.84 -58.47
N ALA A 231 5.80 5.30 -57.22
CA ALA A 231 4.62 4.89 -56.49
C ALA A 231 3.38 5.62 -56.95
N LEU A 232 2.33 4.87 -57.25
CA LEU A 232 0.98 5.43 -57.54
C LEU A 232 0.24 5.67 -56.20
N ARG A 233 -0.37 6.85 -56.08
CA ARG A 233 -1.22 7.18 -54.92
C ARG A 233 -2.52 7.79 -55.35
N VAL A 234 -3.61 7.21 -54.93
CA VAL A 234 -4.96 7.76 -55.15
C VAL A 234 -5.28 8.74 -54.04
N SER A 235 -5.60 9.96 -54.38
CA SER A 235 -6.10 10.99 -53.44
C SER A 235 -7.64 10.94 -53.37
N GLY A 236 -8.22 11.64 -52.41
CA GLY A 236 -9.68 11.71 -52.21
C GLY A 236 -10.14 11.40 -50.80
N GLN A 237 -9.18 11.19 -49.92
CA GLN A 237 -9.39 10.95 -48.46
C GLN A 237 -9.95 12.21 -47.79
N PHE A 238 -10.78 12.02 -46.77
CA PHE A 238 -11.29 13.12 -45.96
C PHE A 238 -10.25 13.64 -45.00
N THR A 239 -9.90 14.93 -45.15
CA THR A 239 -8.93 15.61 -44.26
C THR A 239 -9.56 16.73 -43.44
N SER A 240 -10.82 17.06 -43.69
CA SER A 240 -11.55 18.14 -43.02
C SER A 240 -13.05 17.97 -43.16
N GLU A 241 -13.85 18.76 -42.41
CA GLU A 241 -15.28 18.86 -42.55
C GLU A 241 -15.68 19.41 -43.92
N ALA A 242 -14.88 20.30 -44.50
CA ALA A 242 -15.14 20.84 -45.82
C ALA A 242 -15.15 19.74 -46.90
N SER A 243 -14.25 18.76 -46.77
CA SER A 243 -14.24 17.61 -47.67
C SER A 243 -15.50 16.73 -47.54
N LEU A 244 -16.05 16.60 -46.32
CA LEU A 244 -17.34 15.91 -46.11
C LEU A 244 -18.52 16.70 -46.68
N ARG A 245 -18.55 18.02 -46.53
CA ARG A 245 -19.61 18.89 -47.01
C ARG A 245 -19.69 18.92 -48.54
N SER A 246 -18.61 18.69 -49.25
CA SER A 246 -18.55 18.69 -50.71
C SER A 246 -18.99 17.37 -51.34
N ILE A 247 -19.36 16.37 -50.56
CA ILE A 247 -19.72 15.05 -51.04
C ILE A 247 -21.10 15.04 -51.66
N ASN A 248 -21.19 14.50 -52.87
CA ASN A 248 -22.46 14.13 -53.51
C ASN A 248 -22.65 12.61 -53.43
N LEU A 249 -23.67 12.19 -52.69
CA LEU A 249 -24.07 10.80 -52.59
C LEU A 249 -24.81 10.35 -53.84
N ARG A 250 -24.48 9.21 -54.45
CA ARG A 250 -25.27 8.56 -55.51
C ARG A 250 -25.97 7.36 -54.90
N ILE A 251 -27.27 7.45 -54.73
CA ILE A 251 -28.13 6.42 -54.18
C ILE A 251 -29.32 6.25 -55.07
N ASN A 252 -29.62 5.02 -55.52
CA ASN A 252 -30.74 4.69 -56.42
C ASN A 252 -30.73 5.57 -57.70
N ASP A 253 -29.55 5.76 -58.31
CA ASP A 253 -29.32 6.59 -59.49
C ASP A 253 -29.67 8.08 -59.35
N ARG A 254 -29.86 8.56 -58.15
CA ARG A 254 -30.05 9.98 -57.83
C ARG A 254 -28.83 10.53 -57.08
N PHE A 255 -28.50 11.80 -57.34
CA PHE A 255 -27.45 12.53 -56.67
C PHE A 255 -28.03 13.41 -55.57
N PHE A 256 -27.51 13.32 -54.36
CA PHE A 256 -27.86 14.15 -53.22
C PHE A 256 -26.61 14.71 -52.61
N PRO A 257 -26.49 16.03 -52.40
CA PRO A 257 -25.45 16.56 -51.51
C PRO A 257 -25.62 15.96 -50.09
N LEU A 258 -24.55 15.54 -49.44
CA LEU A 258 -24.62 15.01 -48.08
C LEU A 258 -25.28 16.00 -47.11
N THR A 259 -25.09 17.30 -47.35
CA THR A 259 -25.70 18.39 -46.56
C THR A 259 -27.22 18.47 -46.69
N ASP A 260 -27.85 17.88 -47.71
CA ASP A 260 -29.31 17.86 -47.86
C ASP A 260 -29.95 16.77 -46.99
N VAL A 261 -29.20 15.71 -46.65
CA VAL A 261 -29.69 14.55 -45.88
C VAL A 261 -29.19 14.55 -44.46
N ALA A 262 -28.07 15.19 -44.17
CA ALA A 262 -27.42 15.20 -42.84
C ALA A 262 -26.92 16.61 -42.47
N THR A 263 -27.05 16.96 -41.18
CA THR A 263 -26.38 18.13 -40.62
C THR A 263 -25.00 17.70 -40.12
N ILE A 264 -23.96 18.35 -40.63
CA ILE A 264 -22.56 18.04 -40.25
C ILE A 264 -22.13 18.96 -39.13
N LYS A 265 -21.79 18.37 -37.98
CA LYS A 265 -21.34 19.08 -36.80
C LYS A 265 -20.03 18.44 -36.26
N ARG A 266 -19.00 19.24 -36.06
CA ARG A 266 -17.82 18.82 -35.31
C ARG A 266 -18.02 19.13 -33.85
N GLY A 267 -17.65 18.24 -33.00
CA GLY A 267 -17.73 18.36 -31.56
C GLY A 267 -16.87 17.32 -30.88
N TYR A 268 -17.16 17.01 -29.64
CA TYR A 268 -16.51 15.95 -28.89
C TYR A 268 -17.41 14.73 -28.78
N VAL A 269 -16.82 13.57 -28.44
CA VAL A 269 -17.60 12.33 -28.22
C VAL A 269 -18.65 12.60 -27.14
N ASP A 270 -19.88 12.22 -27.42
CA ASP A 270 -21.07 12.47 -26.62
C ASP A 270 -21.89 11.16 -26.48
N PRO A 271 -22.02 10.61 -25.24
CA PRO A 271 -21.49 11.11 -23.97
C PRO A 271 -19.97 11.01 -23.86
N PRO A 272 -19.31 11.90 -23.10
CA PRO A 272 -17.88 11.83 -22.86
C PRO A 272 -17.52 10.57 -22.06
N SER A 273 -16.31 10.02 -22.30
CA SER A 273 -15.84 8.81 -21.59
C SER A 273 -15.41 9.11 -20.15
N ALA A 274 -14.73 10.22 -19.95
CA ALA A 274 -14.27 10.71 -18.65
C ALA A 274 -14.02 12.22 -18.71
N LEU A 275 -14.15 12.89 -17.56
CA LEU A 275 -13.86 14.33 -17.44
C LEU A 275 -12.88 14.55 -16.31
N PHE A 276 -12.05 15.58 -16.43
CA PHE A 276 -11.09 15.99 -15.40
C PHE A 276 -11.21 17.50 -15.16
N ARG A 277 -11.20 17.89 -13.87
CA ARG A 277 -11.21 19.28 -13.43
C ARG A 277 -10.15 19.53 -12.38
N PHE A 278 -9.60 20.74 -12.39
CA PHE A 278 -8.73 21.26 -11.35
C PHE A 278 -9.37 22.56 -10.78
N ASN A 279 -9.56 22.60 -9.46
CA ASN A 279 -10.24 23.70 -8.76
C ASN A 279 -11.57 24.11 -9.38
N GLY A 280 -12.32 23.12 -9.91
CA GLY A 280 -13.63 23.36 -10.57
C GLY A 280 -13.55 23.72 -12.04
N GLU A 281 -12.37 24.00 -12.60
CA GLU A 281 -12.17 24.35 -14.01
C GLU A 281 -11.86 23.10 -14.84
N PRO A 282 -12.41 22.97 -16.06
CA PRO A 282 -12.05 21.91 -16.98
C PRO A 282 -10.55 21.91 -17.28
N ALA A 283 -9.92 20.75 -17.18
CA ALA A 283 -8.48 20.59 -17.35
C ALA A 283 -8.14 19.33 -18.13
N ILE A 284 -6.90 19.26 -18.65
CA ILE A 284 -6.30 18.03 -19.15
C ILE A 284 -5.12 17.70 -18.26
N GLY A 285 -5.12 16.48 -17.71
CA GLY A 285 -4.06 16.01 -16.82
C GLY A 285 -2.93 15.33 -17.60
N LEU A 286 -1.69 15.51 -17.13
CA LEU A 286 -0.50 14.78 -17.56
C LEU A 286 0.03 14.00 -16.36
N ALA A 287 -0.17 12.70 -16.34
CA ALA A 287 0.27 11.81 -15.28
C ALA A 287 1.59 11.13 -15.67
N ILE A 288 2.62 11.28 -14.83
CA ILE A 288 4.00 10.89 -15.13
C ILE A 288 4.47 9.89 -14.07
N GLY A 289 4.80 8.69 -14.51
CA GLY A 289 5.38 7.62 -13.69
C GLY A 289 6.89 7.52 -13.90
N MET A 290 7.61 7.23 -12.84
CA MET A 290 9.05 6.98 -12.85
C MET A 290 9.36 5.51 -13.17
N LYS A 291 10.52 5.22 -13.75
CA LYS A 291 11.04 3.85 -13.88
C LYS A 291 11.36 3.27 -12.49
N GLN A 292 11.03 2.01 -12.29
CA GLN A 292 11.35 1.30 -11.03
C GLN A 292 12.85 1.34 -10.74
N GLY A 293 13.20 1.59 -9.48
CA GLY A 293 14.58 1.61 -9.00
C GLY A 293 15.36 2.88 -9.32
N ALA A 294 14.76 3.89 -9.96
CA ALA A 294 15.38 5.17 -10.18
C ALA A 294 15.36 6.06 -8.91
N ASN A 295 16.24 7.05 -8.85
CA ASN A 295 16.24 8.03 -7.76
C ASN A 295 15.14 9.07 -8.00
N LEU A 296 14.16 9.11 -7.10
CA LEU A 296 12.97 9.95 -7.23
C LEU A 296 13.28 11.46 -7.15
N LEU A 297 14.24 11.88 -6.32
CA LEU A 297 14.59 13.29 -6.21
C LEU A 297 15.35 13.79 -7.45
N GLU A 298 16.31 13.01 -7.95
CA GLU A 298 17.01 13.33 -9.19
C GLU A 298 16.06 13.38 -10.40
N PHE A 299 15.12 12.42 -10.45
CA PHE A 299 14.04 12.42 -11.43
C PHE A 299 13.17 13.67 -11.30
N GLY A 300 12.78 14.07 -10.07
CA GLY A 300 11.99 15.26 -9.79
C GLY A 300 12.67 16.54 -10.25
N GLU A 301 13.98 16.71 -9.97
CA GLU A 301 14.76 17.86 -10.45
C GLU A 301 14.82 17.93 -11.98
N GLY A 302 15.03 16.81 -12.64
CA GLY A 302 15.02 16.71 -14.10
C GLY A 302 13.65 17.04 -14.69
N LEU A 303 12.59 16.53 -14.09
CA LEU A 303 11.21 16.80 -14.49
C LEU A 303 10.84 18.27 -14.30
N ASP A 304 11.19 18.87 -13.17
CA ASP A 304 10.95 20.29 -12.91
C ASP A 304 11.67 21.20 -13.89
N ALA A 305 12.91 20.89 -14.21
CA ALA A 305 13.68 21.64 -15.20
C ALA A 305 13.01 21.55 -16.59
N GLN A 306 12.46 20.39 -16.95
CA GLN A 306 11.76 20.21 -18.23
C GLN A 306 10.40 20.91 -18.21
N MET A 307 9.62 20.77 -17.15
CA MET A 307 8.32 21.42 -17.05
C MET A 307 8.42 22.96 -17.07
N LYS A 308 9.47 23.53 -16.48
CA LYS A 308 9.74 24.98 -16.61
C LYS A 308 9.94 25.42 -18.07
N ARG A 309 10.58 24.59 -18.91
CA ARG A 309 10.73 24.86 -20.36
C ARG A 309 9.36 24.74 -21.05
N VAL A 310 8.65 23.65 -20.80
CA VAL A 310 7.30 23.47 -21.34
C VAL A 310 6.42 24.68 -21.02
N VAL A 311 6.38 25.13 -19.76
CA VAL A 311 5.55 26.29 -19.35
C VAL A 311 6.00 27.58 -20.05
N ALA A 312 7.31 27.75 -20.27
CA ALA A 312 7.83 28.94 -20.97
C ALA A 312 7.41 29.00 -22.47
N ASP A 313 7.18 27.84 -23.08
CA ASP A 313 6.78 27.72 -24.48
C ASP A 313 5.25 27.72 -24.69
N LEU A 314 4.46 27.68 -23.60
CA LEU A 314 3.01 27.71 -23.67
C LEU A 314 2.46 29.11 -24.02
N PRO A 315 1.36 29.20 -24.78
CA PRO A 315 0.71 30.46 -25.06
C PRO A 315 0.10 31.07 -23.79
N ILE A 316 -0.03 32.41 -23.79
CA ILE A 316 -0.68 33.14 -22.71
C ILE A 316 -2.13 32.66 -22.58
N GLY A 317 -2.59 32.41 -21.33
CA GLY A 317 -3.91 31.89 -21.04
C GLY A 317 -3.94 30.38 -20.86
N VAL A 318 -2.79 29.72 -20.87
CA VAL A 318 -2.66 28.32 -20.44
C VAL A 318 -1.86 28.28 -19.15
N ASP A 319 -2.46 27.74 -18.10
CA ASP A 319 -1.83 27.57 -16.80
C ASP A 319 -1.55 26.08 -16.53
N VAL A 320 -0.43 25.82 -15.88
CA VAL A 320 -0.03 24.47 -15.48
C VAL A 320 0.09 24.40 -13.95
N HIS A 321 -0.72 23.52 -13.37
CA HIS A 321 -0.79 23.33 -11.94
C HIS A 321 -0.26 21.95 -11.53
N ARG A 322 0.42 21.88 -10.40
CA ARG A 322 0.79 20.59 -9.80
C ARG A 322 -0.38 20.03 -9.04
N VAL A 323 -0.77 18.80 -9.39
CA VAL A 323 -1.81 18.03 -8.73
C VAL A 323 -1.20 17.08 -7.72
N SER A 324 -0.10 16.42 -8.10
CA SER A 324 0.68 15.53 -7.23
C SER A 324 2.16 15.77 -7.49
N ASP A 325 2.90 15.91 -6.40
CA ASP A 325 4.36 16.17 -6.40
C ASP A 325 5.05 15.21 -5.44
N GLN A 326 5.23 13.98 -5.90
CA GLN A 326 5.83 12.93 -5.07
C GLN A 326 7.28 13.24 -4.65
N PRO A 327 8.15 13.85 -5.50
CA PRO A 327 9.47 14.30 -5.06
C PRO A 327 9.45 15.24 -3.85
N ALA A 328 8.53 16.22 -3.82
CA ALA A 328 8.41 17.14 -2.69
C ALA A 328 7.94 16.42 -1.41
N VAL A 329 6.96 15.50 -1.53
CA VAL A 329 6.48 14.69 -0.41
C VAL A 329 7.61 13.81 0.14
N VAL A 330 8.40 13.20 -0.72
CA VAL A 330 9.54 12.36 -0.31
C VAL A 330 10.63 13.19 0.35
N ASP A 331 10.93 14.36 -0.14
CA ASP A 331 11.93 15.24 0.49
C ASP A 331 11.49 15.66 1.89
N GLU A 332 10.23 16.03 2.08
CA GLU A 332 9.67 16.36 3.39
C GLU A 332 9.70 15.17 4.35
N ALA A 333 9.24 13.99 3.91
CA ALA A 333 9.23 12.77 4.71
C ALA A 333 10.64 12.34 5.12
N VAL A 334 11.59 12.25 4.17
CA VAL A 334 12.98 11.86 4.45
C VAL A 334 13.66 12.90 5.35
N SER A 335 13.42 14.19 5.16
CA SER A 335 13.95 15.25 6.02
C SER A 335 13.41 15.15 7.44
N GLY A 336 12.12 14.88 7.63
CA GLY A 336 11.49 14.64 8.93
C GLY A 336 12.10 13.46 9.68
N PHE A 337 12.19 12.30 9.03
CA PHE A 337 12.82 11.10 9.61
C PHE A 337 14.31 11.27 9.86
N THR A 338 15.05 11.96 8.98
CA THR A 338 16.47 12.27 9.18
C THR A 338 16.66 13.14 10.42
N ARG A 339 15.78 14.13 10.64
CA ARG A 339 15.78 14.92 11.88
C ARG A 339 15.55 14.04 13.11
N ALA A 340 14.54 13.16 13.07
CA ALA A 340 14.26 12.22 14.15
C ALA A 340 15.45 11.28 14.44
N LEU A 341 16.18 10.84 13.41
CA LEU A 341 17.39 10.04 13.55
C LEU A 341 18.50 10.84 14.27
N PHE A 342 18.74 12.09 13.87
CA PHE A 342 19.74 12.95 14.55
C PHE A 342 19.35 13.27 16.00
N GLU A 343 18.06 13.51 16.27
CA GLU A 343 17.54 13.69 17.63
C GLU A 343 17.80 12.43 18.48
N ALA A 344 17.52 11.23 17.95
CA ALA A 344 17.79 9.97 18.61
C ALA A 344 19.29 9.78 18.88
N ILE A 345 20.15 10.05 17.90
CA ILE A 345 21.62 10.02 18.08
C ILE A 345 22.04 10.95 19.23
N ALA A 346 21.56 12.20 19.22
CA ALA A 346 21.90 13.17 20.26
C ALA A 346 21.46 12.69 21.65
N ILE A 347 20.26 12.16 21.80
CA ILE A 347 19.73 11.59 23.05
C ILE A 347 20.64 10.46 23.55
N VAL A 348 20.99 9.52 22.68
CA VAL A 348 21.85 8.38 23.01
C VAL A 348 23.24 8.84 23.41
N LEU A 349 23.83 9.80 22.72
CA LEU A 349 25.13 10.38 23.06
C LEU A 349 25.10 11.08 24.44
N ILE A 350 24.07 11.87 24.73
CA ILE A 350 23.89 12.53 26.02
C ILE A 350 23.84 11.48 27.14
N ILE A 351 23.07 10.41 26.97
CA ILE A 351 22.99 9.33 27.96
C ILE A 351 24.35 8.66 28.14
N SER A 352 25.07 8.39 27.06
CA SER A 352 26.39 7.78 27.08
C SER A 352 27.40 8.65 27.82
N PHE A 353 27.39 9.98 27.63
CA PHE A 353 28.27 10.92 28.33
C PHE A 353 27.93 11.04 29.80
N ILE A 354 26.64 11.08 30.15
CA ILE A 354 26.22 11.15 31.58
C ILE A 354 26.60 9.85 32.30
N SER A 355 26.46 8.69 31.64
CA SER A 355 26.64 7.40 32.28
C SER A 355 28.09 6.95 32.41
N LEU A 356 28.86 7.12 31.33
CA LEU A 356 30.25 6.61 31.24
C LEU A 356 31.31 7.70 31.53
N GLY A 357 30.88 8.96 31.54
CA GLY A 357 31.79 10.10 31.60
C GLY A 357 32.37 10.47 30.21
N LEU A 358 33.05 11.60 30.14
CA LEU A 358 33.41 12.23 28.85
C LEU A 358 34.32 11.33 27.99
N ARG A 359 35.36 10.69 28.57
CA ARG A 359 36.33 9.92 27.77
C ARG A 359 35.77 8.59 27.27
N ALA A 360 35.11 7.84 28.14
CA ALA A 360 34.47 6.58 27.79
C ALA A 360 33.26 6.80 26.88
N GLY A 361 32.46 7.82 27.15
CA GLY A 361 31.39 8.24 26.29
C GLY A 361 31.82 8.67 24.88
N MET A 362 33.01 9.28 24.75
CA MET A 362 33.60 9.65 23.45
C MET A 362 33.91 8.43 22.57
N VAL A 363 34.35 7.31 23.17
CA VAL A 363 34.58 6.06 22.42
C VAL A 363 33.28 5.54 21.83
N VAL A 364 32.19 5.54 22.59
CA VAL A 364 30.86 5.16 22.14
C VAL A 364 30.35 6.15 21.07
N ALA A 365 30.58 7.46 21.31
CA ALA A 365 30.17 8.51 20.38
C ALA A 365 30.79 8.42 18.95
N ILE A 366 32.01 7.85 18.85
CA ILE A 366 32.66 7.62 17.56
C ILE A 366 32.21 6.29 16.96
N SER A 367 31.90 5.29 17.77
CA SER A 367 31.48 3.97 17.31
C SER A 367 30.13 4.00 16.61
N ILE A 368 29.16 4.81 17.09
CA ILE A 368 27.82 4.89 16.53
C ILE A 368 27.81 5.37 15.06
N PRO A 369 28.40 6.54 14.71
CA PRO A 369 28.47 6.98 13.31
C PRO A 369 29.23 6.01 12.42
N LEU A 370 30.22 5.30 12.93
CA LEU A 370 30.96 4.28 12.17
C LEU A 370 30.05 3.10 11.80
N VAL A 371 29.23 2.61 12.74
CA VAL A 371 28.25 1.55 12.46
C VAL A 371 27.25 2.03 11.41
N LEU A 372 26.69 3.21 11.55
CA LEU A 372 25.75 3.77 10.59
C LEU A 372 26.40 3.94 9.21
N ALA A 373 27.63 4.44 9.14
CA ALA A 373 28.36 4.59 7.89
C ALA A 373 28.53 3.26 7.14
N ILE A 374 28.93 2.20 7.84
CA ILE A 374 29.03 0.87 7.24
C ILE A 374 27.65 0.34 6.83
N THR A 375 26.62 0.61 7.62
CA THR A 375 25.23 0.21 7.30
C THR A 375 24.77 0.89 6.03
N PHE A 376 25.04 2.19 5.81
CA PHE A 376 24.72 2.88 4.57
C PHE A 376 25.42 2.30 3.35
N VAL A 377 26.68 1.89 3.48
CA VAL A 377 27.42 1.21 2.40
C VAL A 377 26.73 -0.11 2.03
N VAL A 378 26.31 -0.89 3.04
CA VAL A 378 25.62 -2.16 2.79
C VAL A 378 24.23 -1.92 2.18
N MET A 379 23.51 -0.90 2.64
CA MET A 379 22.21 -0.52 2.06
C MET A 379 22.35 -0.14 0.58
N GLU A 380 23.33 0.70 0.22
CA GLU A 380 23.59 1.08 -1.16
C GLU A 380 23.89 -0.15 -2.03
N TYR A 381 24.80 -1.01 -1.58
CA TYR A 381 25.16 -2.23 -2.30
C TYR A 381 23.98 -3.20 -2.47
N SER A 382 23.06 -3.24 -1.49
CA SER A 382 21.88 -4.09 -1.51
C SER A 382 20.68 -3.46 -2.22
N GLY A 383 20.81 -2.23 -2.73
CA GLY A 383 19.72 -1.50 -3.40
C GLY A 383 18.58 -1.08 -2.46
N ILE A 384 18.85 -0.89 -1.16
CA ILE A 384 17.86 -0.45 -0.18
C ILE A 384 17.89 1.08 -0.10
N SER A 385 16.78 1.74 -0.45
CA SER A 385 16.62 3.19 -0.39
C SER A 385 16.40 3.70 1.04
N LEU A 386 16.63 5.00 1.25
CA LEU A 386 16.18 5.72 2.43
C LEU A 386 14.69 6.00 2.29
N GLN A 387 13.87 5.36 3.12
CA GLN A 387 12.43 5.49 3.13
C GLN A 387 11.90 5.24 4.56
N ARG A 388 10.60 5.46 4.78
CA ARG A 388 9.95 5.39 6.10
C ARG A 388 10.39 4.16 6.93
N ILE A 389 10.42 2.97 6.33
CA ILE A 389 10.73 1.73 7.03
C ILE A 389 12.22 1.60 7.32
N SER A 390 13.10 1.89 6.36
CA SER A 390 14.56 1.78 6.56
C SER A 390 15.08 2.82 7.55
N LEU A 391 14.55 4.06 7.52
CA LEU A 391 14.92 5.11 8.48
C LEU A 391 14.38 4.81 9.88
N GLY A 392 13.14 4.30 10.00
CA GLY A 392 12.60 3.80 11.25
C GLY A 392 13.43 2.63 11.80
N ALA A 393 13.87 1.71 10.95
CA ALA A 393 14.78 0.62 11.32
C ALA A 393 16.11 1.12 11.88
N LEU A 394 16.70 2.16 11.28
CA LEU A 394 17.93 2.77 11.79
C LEU A 394 17.73 3.40 13.16
N ILE A 395 16.61 4.08 13.42
CA ILE A 395 16.29 4.68 14.72
C ILE A 395 16.12 3.58 15.79
N ILE A 396 15.39 2.50 15.45
CA ILE A 396 15.24 1.34 16.36
C ILE A 396 16.59 0.70 16.62
N ALA A 397 17.36 0.44 15.55
CA ALA A 397 18.69 -0.14 15.66
C ALA A 397 19.59 0.73 16.52
N LEU A 398 19.52 2.06 16.42
CA LEU A 398 20.37 2.98 17.19
C LEU A 398 20.29 2.72 18.70
N GLY A 399 19.08 2.51 19.24
CA GLY A 399 18.88 2.15 20.64
C GLY A 399 19.55 0.83 21.04
N LEU A 400 19.72 -0.09 20.07
CA LEU A 400 20.31 -1.42 20.26
C LEU A 400 21.82 -1.46 19.97
N LEU A 401 22.31 -0.59 19.07
CA LEU A 401 23.72 -0.54 18.66
C LEU A 401 24.66 -0.11 19.77
N VAL A 402 24.15 0.73 20.65
CA VAL A 402 24.92 1.29 21.76
C VAL A 402 25.39 0.23 22.73
N ASP A 403 24.63 -0.85 22.86
CA ASP A 403 24.86 -1.95 23.81
C ASP A 403 26.25 -2.58 23.65
N ASP A 404 26.62 -2.98 22.44
CA ASP A 404 27.89 -3.69 22.21
C ASP A 404 29.09 -2.80 22.47
N ALA A 405 29.05 -1.55 22.00
CA ALA A 405 30.13 -0.59 22.26
C ALA A 405 30.20 -0.22 23.74
N MET A 406 29.05 -0.08 24.41
CA MET A 406 29.00 0.26 25.85
C MET A 406 29.54 -0.88 26.70
N ILE A 407 29.15 -2.13 26.44
CA ILE A 407 29.67 -3.31 27.16
C ILE A 407 31.19 -3.43 26.97
N ALA A 408 31.69 -3.22 25.74
CA ALA A 408 33.10 -3.23 25.45
C ALA A 408 33.87 -2.17 26.25
N VAL A 409 33.39 -0.92 26.25
CA VAL A 409 34.02 0.19 26.98
C VAL A 409 33.94 0.02 28.49
N GLU A 410 32.78 -0.41 29.02
CA GLU A 410 32.66 -0.68 30.48
C GLU A 410 33.59 -1.79 30.95
N MET A 411 33.75 -2.85 30.18
CA MET A 411 34.69 -3.92 30.49
C MET A 411 36.14 -3.40 30.51
N MET A 412 36.51 -2.53 29.56
CA MET A 412 37.82 -1.90 29.58
C MET A 412 38.02 -1.03 30.83
N VAL A 413 37.02 -0.20 31.16
CA VAL A 413 37.06 0.66 32.35
C VAL A 413 37.15 -0.15 33.62
N ALA A 414 36.35 -1.21 33.79
CA ALA A 414 36.38 -2.09 34.95
C ALA A 414 37.76 -2.77 35.15
N ARG A 415 38.42 -3.16 34.06
CA ARG A 415 39.77 -3.74 34.13
C ARG A 415 40.83 -2.69 34.44
N LEU A 416 40.68 -1.47 33.91
CA LEU A 416 41.60 -0.35 34.26
C LEU A 416 41.46 0.05 35.75
N GLU A 417 40.25 0.04 36.31
CA GLU A 417 39.99 0.29 37.73
C GLU A 417 40.53 -0.87 38.62
N ALA A 418 40.56 -2.09 38.09
CA ALA A 418 41.21 -3.24 38.76
C ALA A 418 42.75 -3.21 38.68
N GLY A 419 43.33 -2.26 37.96
CA GLY A 419 44.79 -2.06 37.89
C GLY A 419 45.46 -2.73 36.69
N ASP A 420 44.73 -3.27 35.74
CA ASP A 420 45.29 -3.85 34.50
C ASP A 420 45.85 -2.74 33.58
N ASP A 421 46.89 -3.12 32.80
CA ASP A 421 47.38 -2.28 31.72
C ASP A 421 46.35 -2.09 30.62
N ILE A 422 46.29 -0.92 30.00
CA ILE A 422 45.31 -0.54 29.00
C ILE A 422 45.23 -1.50 27.79
N ARG A 423 46.38 -2.06 27.38
CA ARG A 423 46.37 -3.06 26.30
C ARG A 423 45.75 -4.39 26.74
N ARG A 424 46.04 -4.83 28.00
CA ARG A 424 45.42 -6.03 28.58
C ARG A 424 43.92 -5.84 28.78
N ALA A 425 43.52 -4.66 29.25
CA ALA A 425 42.12 -4.32 29.41
C ALA A 425 41.37 -4.38 28.05
N ALA A 426 41.97 -3.86 26.98
CA ALA A 426 41.38 -3.88 25.65
C ALA A 426 41.28 -5.28 25.01
N THR A 427 42.33 -6.11 25.18
CA THR A 427 42.32 -7.50 24.64
C THR A 427 41.43 -8.44 25.44
N HIS A 428 41.19 -8.15 26.74
CA HIS A 428 40.26 -8.88 27.58
C HIS A 428 38.81 -8.77 27.12
N VAL A 429 38.43 -7.67 26.50
CA VAL A 429 37.08 -7.49 25.90
C VAL A 429 36.72 -8.65 24.98
N TYR A 430 37.65 -9.03 24.07
CA TYR A 430 37.39 -10.13 23.14
C TYR A 430 37.25 -11.47 23.88
N THR A 431 38.12 -11.78 24.78
CA THR A 431 38.13 -13.10 25.45
C THR A 431 36.96 -13.29 26.41
N SER A 432 36.47 -12.24 27.05
CA SER A 432 35.38 -12.32 28.04
C SER A 432 34.00 -12.03 27.51
N THR A 433 33.86 -11.13 26.54
CA THR A 433 32.54 -10.62 26.16
C THR A 433 32.18 -10.81 24.69
N ALA A 434 33.15 -11.03 23.78
CA ALA A 434 32.85 -11.08 22.34
C ALA A 434 31.83 -12.17 21.96
N PHE A 435 31.97 -13.38 22.50
CA PHE A 435 31.07 -14.48 22.20
C PHE A 435 29.66 -14.31 22.84
N PRO A 436 29.52 -13.93 24.12
CA PRO A 436 28.23 -13.58 24.70
C PRO A 436 27.53 -12.41 23.99
N MET A 437 28.26 -11.39 23.52
CA MET A 437 27.73 -10.29 22.73
C MET A 437 27.23 -10.76 21.37
N LEU A 438 28.01 -11.59 20.66
CA LEU A 438 27.61 -12.15 19.38
C LEU A 438 26.31 -12.97 19.48
N THR A 439 26.27 -13.89 20.47
CA THR A 439 25.03 -14.68 20.67
C THR A 439 23.83 -13.80 21.02
N GLY A 440 24.03 -12.80 21.87
CA GLY A 440 22.96 -11.81 22.16
C GLY A 440 22.51 -11.04 20.94
N THR A 441 23.43 -10.60 20.09
CA THR A 441 23.17 -9.92 18.84
C THR A 441 22.42 -10.83 17.86
N LEU A 442 22.87 -12.08 17.68
CA LEU A 442 22.21 -13.05 16.82
C LEU A 442 20.81 -13.43 17.30
N VAL A 443 20.59 -13.53 18.62
CA VAL A 443 19.26 -13.75 19.19
C VAL A 443 18.34 -12.57 18.93
N THR A 444 18.86 -11.34 19.04
CA THR A 444 18.09 -10.14 18.71
C THR A 444 17.73 -10.11 17.23
N VAL A 445 18.67 -10.40 16.33
CA VAL A 445 18.40 -10.53 14.88
C VAL A 445 17.35 -11.62 14.61
N ALA A 446 17.46 -12.77 15.32
CA ALA A 446 16.50 -13.86 15.20
C ALA A 446 15.07 -13.43 15.59
N GLY A 447 14.91 -12.46 16.51
CA GLY A 447 13.61 -11.86 16.85
C GLY A 447 12.91 -11.19 15.68
N PHE A 448 13.65 -10.75 14.67
CA PHE A 448 13.12 -10.12 13.47
C PHE A 448 12.89 -11.11 12.30
N ILE A 449 13.21 -12.41 12.44
CA ILE A 449 13.02 -13.43 11.39
C ILE A 449 11.56 -13.47 10.88
N PRO A 450 10.51 -13.40 11.74
CA PRO A 450 9.14 -13.41 11.25
C PRO A 450 8.81 -12.23 10.32
N ILE A 451 9.52 -11.12 10.44
CA ILE A 451 9.38 -9.96 9.53
C ILE A 451 10.09 -10.24 8.20
N GLY A 452 11.31 -10.79 8.26
CA GLY A 452 12.12 -11.07 7.08
C GLY A 452 11.60 -12.25 6.22
N LEU A 453 10.81 -13.16 6.81
CA LEU A 453 10.22 -14.31 6.12
C LEU A 453 8.69 -14.23 6.01
N ASN A 454 8.12 -13.04 6.11
CA ASN A 454 6.70 -12.83 5.95
C ASN A 454 6.35 -12.74 4.45
N ASP A 455 5.74 -13.78 3.90
CA ASP A 455 5.31 -13.88 2.51
C ASP A 455 3.95 -13.20 2.26
N SER A 456 3.81 -11.93 2.67
CA SER A 456 2.62 -11.12 2.39
C SER A 456 3.01 -9.76 1.81
N ALA A 457 2.05 -9.00 1.26
CA ALA A 457 2.30 -7.62 0.81
C ALA A 457 2.80 -6.73 1.97
N ALA A 458 2.26 -6.91 3.18
CA ALA A 458 2.74 -6.24 4.38
C ALA A 458 4.16 -6.67 4.76
N GLY A 459 4.51 -7.94 4.51
CA GLY A 459 5.86 -8.47 4.69
C GLY A 459 6.85 -7.87 3.70
N GLU A 460 6.50 -7.78 2.41
CA GLU A 460 7.33 -7.10 1.40
C GLU A 460 7.56 -5.62 1.80
N PHE A 461 6.51 -4.93 2.24
CA PHE A 461 6.57 -3.56 2.72
C PHE A 461 7.52 -3.38 3.91
N THR A 462 7.56 -4.33 4.85
CA THR A 462 8.40 -4.25 6.06
C THR A 462 9.72 -5.00 5.97
N PHE A 463 10.03 -5.65 4.85
CA PHE A 463 11.24 -6.46 4.68
C PHE A 463 12.54 -5.69 4.97
N THR A 464 12.60 -4.44 4.55
CA THR A 464 13.78 -3.58 4.76
C THR A 464 14.05 -3.33 6.25
N LEU A 465 13.02 -3.38 7.12
CA LEU A 465 13.19 -3.31 8.57
C LEU A 465 14.10 -4.44 9.08
N PHE A 466 13.80 -5.69 8.66
CA PHE A 466 14.61 -6.85 9.06
C PHE A 466 16.07 -6.70 8.58
N VAL A 467 16.27 -6.38 7.30
CA VAL A 467 17.62 -6.33 6.72
C VAL A 467 18.45 -5.22 7.36
N VAL A 468 17.92 -4.03 7.50
CA VAL A 468 18.63 -2.87 8.05
C VAL A 468 19.00 -3.10 9.52
N ILE A 469 18.09 -3.65 10.33
CA ILE A 469 18.36 -3.97 11.72
C ILE A 469 19.41 -5.08 11.83
N ALA A 470 19.26 -6.16 11.07
CA ALA A 470 20.19 -7.29 11.10
C ALA A 470 21.61 -6.86 10.72
N VAL A 471 21.75 -6.09 9.62
CA VAL A 471 23.05 -5.55 9.20
C VAL A 471 23.64 -4.63 10.27
N SER A 472 22.85 -3.67 10.76
CA SER A 472 23.31 -2.71 11.77
C SER A 472 23.80 -3.40 13.03
N LEU A 473 23.07 -4.39 13.53
CA LEU A 473 23.44 -5.13 14.74
C LEU A 473 24.70 -5.98 14.53
N ILE A 474 24.84 -6.68 13.41
CA ILE A 474 26.04 -7.47 13.10
C ILE A 474 27.25 -6.56 12.96
N VAL A 475 27.11 -5.44 12.25
CA VAL A 475 28.16 -4.43 12.11
C VAL A 475 28.53 -3.84 13.44
N SER A 476 27.57 -3.58 14.35
CA SER A 476 27.83 -3.10 15.71
C SER A 476 28.75 -4.04 16.47
N TRP A 477 28.48 -5.35 16.42
CA TRP A 477 29.36 -6.34 17.05
C TRP A 477 30.78 -6.29 16.46
N VAL A 478 30.92 -6.23 15.13
CA VAL A 478 32.24 -6.10 14.48
C VAL A 478 32.96 -4.85 14.95
N VAL A 479 32.28 -3.71 15.01
CA VAL A 479 32.83 -2.44 15.49
C VAL A 479 33.25 -2.54 16.95
N ALA A 480 32.43 -3.18 17.78
CA ALA A 480 32.71 -3.34 19.23
C ALA A 480 33.95 -4.18 19.50
N VAL A 481 34.25 -5.22 18.73
CA VAL A 481 35.42 -6.10 18.96
C VAL A 481 36.66 -5.67 18.19
N LEU A 482 36.54 -4.93 17.11
CA LEU A 482 37.65 -4.54 16.23
C LEU A 482 38.07 -3.07 16.43
N PHE A 483 37.11 -2.13 16.37
CA PHE A 483 37.42 -0.69 16.40
C PHE A 483 37.37 -0.09 17.80
N THR A 484 36.40 -0.49 18.62
CA THR A 484 36.22 0.04 20.00
C THR A 484 37.43 -0.17 20.90
N PRO A 485 38.11 -1.35 20.90
CA PRO A 485 39.35 -1.53 21.66
C PRO A 485 40.48 -0.59 21.27
N LEU A 486 40.65 -0.32 19.97
CA LEU A 486 41.62 0.66 19.46
C LEU A 486 41.29 2.08 19.89
N LEU A 487 40.04 2.49 19.78
CA LEU A 487 39.54 3.80 20.24
C LEU A 487 39.72 3.93 21.74
N GLY A 488 39.43 2.87 22.52
CA GLY A 488 39.59 2.82 23.93
C GLY A 488 41.06 3.02 24.37
N VAL A 489 42.01 2.32 23.75
CA VAL A 489 43.44 2.50 23.99
C VAL A 489 43.92 3.91 23.66
N THR A 490 43.29 4.56 22.69
CA THR A 490 43.68 5.92 22.28
C THR A 490 43.09 7.02 23.15
N ILE A 491 41.86 6.85 23.65
CA ILE A 491 41.06 7.90 24.32
C ILE A 491 41.05 7.74 25.86
N LEU A 492 41.02 6.51 26.35
CA LEU A 492 40.96 6.25 27.81
C LEU A 492 42.29 6.56 28.49
N PRO A 493 42.30 6.96 29.78
CA PRO A 493 43.49 7.18 30.53
C PRO A 493 44.19 5.83 30.85
N LYS A 494 45.52 5.84 30.96
CA LYS A 494 46.34 4.64 31.22
C LYS A 494 46.07 4.03 32.62
N THR A 495 45.58 4.80 33.56
CA THR A 495 45.25 4.38 34.92
C THR A 495 43.99 5.11 35.38
N MET A 496 43.10 4.39 36.02
CA MET A 496 41.87 4.94 36.62
C MET A 496 41.87 4.64 38.13
N LYS A 497 41.39 5.59 38.92
CA LYS A 497 41.20 5.35 40.36
C LYS A 497 39.91 4.56 40.55
N SER A 498 39.96 3.54 41.38
CA SER A 498 38.76 2.77 41.74
C SER A 498 37.72 3.66 42.39
N HIS A 499 36.52 3.67 41.81
CA HIS A 499 35.36 4.38 42.39
C HIS A 499 34.50 3.50 43.31
N TYR A 500 35.01 2.35 43.71
CA TYR A 500 34.22 1.28 44.35
C TYR A 500 33.95 1.48 45.86
N GLU A 501 34.32 2.62 46.47
CA GLU A 501 34.25 2.74 47.94
C GLU A 501 32.91 3.21 48.54
N LYS A 502 31.92 3.65 47.79
CA LYS A 502 30.60 4.00 48.36
C LYS A 502 29.44 3.60 47.40
N LYS A 503 28.66 2.60 47.80
CA LYS A 503 27.35 2.32 47.15
C LYS A 503 26.48 3.60 47.17
N GLY A 504 26.18 4.15 46.03
CA GLY A 504 25.25 5.28 45.95
C GLY A 504 23.85 4.91 46.47
N ARG A 505 23.04 5.90 46.87
CA ARG A 505 21.66 5.69 47.38
C ARG A 505 20.83 4.79 46.49
N PHE A 506 20.94 4.96 45.17
CA PHE A 506 20.21 4.16 44.19
C PHE A 506 20.63 2.68 44.22
N ALA A 507 21.93 2.41 44.22
CA ALA A 507 22.46 1.04 44.31
C ALA A 507 22.03 0.35 45.60
N SER A 508 21.98 1.10 46.72
CA SER A 508 21.54 0.55 48.04
C SER A 508 20.04 0.20 48.02
N ILE A 509 19.19 1.01 47.42
CA ILE A 509 17.77 0.74 47.26
C ILE A 509 17.56 -0.49 46.35
N PHE A 510 18.31 -0.59 45.26
CA PHE A 510 18.25 -1.74 44.36
C PHE A 510 18.68 -3.03 45.06
N SER A 511 19.82 -3.01 45.74
CA SER A 511 20.31 -4.16 46.53
C SER A 511 19.26 -4.63 47.56
N TRP A 512 18.58 -3.69 48.22
CA TRP A 512 17.50 -4.00 49.16
C TRP A 512 16.29 -4.63 48.44
N LEU A 513 15.85 -4.07 47.28
CA LEU A 513 14.76 -4.64 46.49
C LEU A 513 15.11 -6.04 45.96
N LEU A 514 16.32 -6.23 45.43
CA LEU A 514 16.81 -7.51 44.93
C LEU A 514 16.83 -8.54 46.07
N GLY A 515 17.37 -8.16 47.24
CA GLY A 515 17.34 -9.01 48.42
C GLY A 515 15.94 -9.40 48.87
N LEU A 516 14.99 -8.47 48.79
CA LEU A 516 13.56 -8.71 49.07
C LEU A 516 12.96 -9.68 48.05
N ALA A 517 13.18 -9.46 46.75
CA ALA A 517 12.66 -10.29 45.65
C ALA A 517 13.21 -11.74 45.75
N MET A 518 14.49 -11.91 46.06
CA MET A 518 15.12 -13.24 46.25
C MET A 518 14.67 -13.92 47.53
N ARG A 519 14.49 -13.14 48.61
CA ARG A 519 14.00 -13.65 49.89
C ARG A 519 12.60 -14.21 49.79
N TRP A 520 11.70 -13.45 49.15
CA TRP A 520 10.30 -13.78 48.90
C TRP A 520 10.10 -14.33 47.52
N ARG A 521 11.02 -15.18 47.01
CA ARG A 521 11.09 -15.66 45.63
C ARG A 521 9.75 -16.18 45.07
N TRP A 522 9.01 -16.95 45.83
CA TRP A 522 7.70 -17.48 45.44
C TRP A 522 6.65 -16.39 45.31
N VAL A 523 6.65 -15.39 46.21
CA VAL A 523 5.75 -14.25 46.12
C VAL A 523 6.07 -13.43 44.87
N THR A 524 7.36 -13.19 44.61
CA THR A 524 7.81 -12.47 43.37
C THR A 524 7.37 -13.22 42.12
N ILE A 525 7.53 -14.54 42.08
CA ILE A 525 7.11 -15.37 40.93
C ILE A 525 5.60 -15.35 40.76
N ILE A 526 4.82 -15.58 41.82
CA ILE A 526 3.36 -15.62 41.76
C ILE A 526 2.80 -14.23 41.34
N LEU A 527 3.37 -13.15 41.93
CA LEU A 527 2.99 -11.79 41.58
C LEU A 527 3.26 -11.49 40.11
N THR A 528 4.45 -11.82 39.60
CA THR A 528 4.82 -11.60 38.19
C THR A 528 3.93 -12.41 37.25
N VAL A 529 3.70 -13.69 37.54
CA VAL A 529 2.79 -14.54 36.73
C VAL A 529 1.34 -14.06 36.83
N GLY A 530 0.90 -13.58 38.00
CA GLY A 530 -0.43 -13.01 38.18
C GLY A 530 -0.64 -11.72 37.36
N VAL A 531 0.34 -10.79 37.42
CA VAL A 531 0.30 -9.55 36.62
C VAL A 531 0.43 -9.86 35.12
N PHE A 532 1.21 -10.87 34.74
CA PHE A 532 1.26 -11.34 33.37
C PHE A 532 -0.09 -11.90 32.90
N GLY A 533 -0.77 -12.71 33.73
CA GLY A 533 -2.12 -13.17 33.45
C GLY A 533 -3.13 -12.00 33.30
N LEU A 534 -3.02 -10.98 34.15
CA LEU A 534 -3.82 -9.76 34.04
C LEU A 534 -3.50 -8.99 32.74
N SER A 535 -2.24 -8.96 32.31
CA SER A 535 -1.87 -8.30 31.05
C SER A 535 -2.43 -9.02 29.82
N ILE A 536 -2.52 -10.36 29.82
CA ILE A 536 -3.20 -11.13 28.78
C ILE A 536 -4.69 -10.74 28.73
N GLY A 537 -5.35 -10.67 29.89
CA GLY A 537 -6.72 -10.16 29.97
C GLY A 537 -6.86 -8.72 29.52
N GLY A 538 -5.91 -7.86 29.88
CA GLY A 538 -5.84 -6.46 29.48
C GLY A 538 -5.60 -6.26 27.98
N MET A 539 -5.01 -7.23 27.29
CA MET A 539 -4.86 -7.20 25.82
C MET A 539 -6.23 -7.12 25.11
N GLY A 540 -7.27 -7.72 25.66
CA GLY A 540 -8.63 -7.60 25.14
C GLY A 540 -9.22 -6.19 25.22
N LEU A 541 -8.64 -5.29 26.02
CA LEU A 541 -9.03 -3.89 26.12
C LEU A 541 -8.23 -2.99 25.15
N VAL A 542 -7.11 -3.49 24.59
CA VAL A 542 -6.30 -2.76 23.61
C VAL A 542 -6.98 -2.84 22.26
N GLN A 543 -7.24 -1.69 21.66
CA GLN A 543 -7.84 -1.62 20.33
C GLN A 543 -6.92 -2.28 19.29
N GLN A 544 -7.53 -3.05 18.37
CA GLN A 544 -6.81 -3.72 17.28
C GLN A 544 -6.91 -2.89 16.00
N GLN A 545 -5.80 -2.70 15.31
CA GLN A 545 -5.73 -1.95 14.05
C GLN A 545 -4.91 -2.74 13.03
N PHE A 546 -5.20 -2.58 11.73
CA PHE A 546 -4.33 -3.14 10.68
C PHE A 546 -3.12 -2.23 10.49
N PHE A 547 -3.24 -1.20 9.66
CA PHE A 547 -2.28 -0.12 9.52
C PHE A 547 -2.90 1.20 9.95
N PRO A 548 -2.11 2.19 10.41
CA PRO A 548 -2.61 3.53 10.67
C PRO A 548 -2.96 4.25 9.36
N ASN A 549 -3.83 5.27 9.45
CA ASN A 549 -4.09 6.16 8.33
C ASN A 549 -2.83 6.97 7.98
N SER A 550 -2.77 7.43 6.72
CA SER A 550 -1.64 8.25 6.24
C SER A 550 -1.53 9.58 6.98
N ASP A 551 -0.30 10.04 7.10
CA ASP A 551 0.10 11.37 7.56
C ASP A 551 0.12 12.42 6.44
N ARG A 552 -0.52 12.12 5.30
CA ARG A 552 -0.63 13.04 4.16
C ARG A 552 -1.87 13.93 4.26
N PRO A 553 -1.83 15.15 3.68
CA PRO A 553 -2.92 16.12 3.77
C PRO A 553 -4.12 15.80 2.85
N GLU A 554 -4.04 14.77 2.01
CA GLU A 554 -5.07 14.46 1.04
C GLU A 554 -6.31 13.82 1.69
N LEU A 555 -7.47 14.24 1.22
CA LEU A 555 -8.78 13.64 1.45
C LEU A 555 -9.31 13.12 0.12
N ILE A 556 -9.93 11.94 0.13
CA ILE A 556 -10.49 11.30 -1.05
C ILE A 556 -11.99 11.16 -0.87
N ILE A 557 -12.78 11.56 -1.85
CA ILE A 557 -14.20 11.31 -1.89
C ILE A 557 -14.51 10.44 -3.08
N ASP A 558 -15.00 9.23 -2.83
CA ASP A 558 -15.56 8.38 -3.86
C ASP A 558 -17.06 8.70 -3.98
N TRP A 559 -17.49 8.97 -5.21
CA TRP A 559 -18.88 9.27 -5.56
C TRP A 559 -19.47 8.10 -6.32
N ASN A 560 -20.40 7.38 -5.70
CA ASN A 560 -21.17 6.33 -6.37
C ASN A 560 -22.62 6.79 -6.48
N LEU A 561 -23.03 7.17 -7.67
CA LEU A 561 -24.41 7.49 -7.99
C LEU A 561 -25.19 6.20 -8.33
N PRO A 562 -26.52 6.24 -8.31
CA PRO A 562 -27.31 5.12 -8.83
C PRO A 562 -26.86 4.72 -10.24
N HIS A 563 -26.81 3.43 -10.54
CA HIS A 563 -26.23 2.91 -11.80
C HIS A 563 -26.81 3.52 -13.09
N ASN A 564 -28.06 3.95 -13.05
CA ASN A 564 -28.72 4.62 -14.20
C ASN A 564 -28.34 6.09 -14.36
N SER A 565 -27.45 6.61 -13.52
CA SER A 565 -27.02 8.01 -13.65
C SER A 565 -26.12 8.18 -14.86
N SER A 566 -26.39 9.20 -15.64
CA SER A 566 -25.53 9.58 -16.75
C SER A 566 -24.25 10.25 -16.23
N ILE A 567 -23.20 10.23 -17.05
CA ILE A 567 -21.98 10.98 -16.73
C ILE A 567 -22.24 12.49 -16.55
N ALA A 568 -23.21 13.03 -17.27
CA ALA A 568 -23.66 14.42 -17.12
C ALA A 568 -24.24 14.68 -15.73
N GLU A 569 -25.05 13.73 -15.19
CA GLU A 569 -25.59 13.84 -13.84
C GLU A 569 -24.50 13.71 -12.79
N THR A 570 -23.59 12.74 -12.95
CA THR A 570 -22.41 12.60 -12.06
C THR A 570 -21.60 13.89 -12.03
N ASN A 571 -21.31 14.44 -13.20
CA ASN A 571 -20.59 15.71 -13.34
C ASN A 571 -21.33 16.88 -12.67
N ARG A 572 -22.64 16.97 -12.82
CA ARG A 572 -23.48 18.04 -12.23
C ARG A 572 -23.48 17.99 -10.71
N GLN A 573 -23.61 16.78 -10.11
CA GLN A 573 -23.60 16.60 -8.66
C GLN A 573 -22.24 16.97 -8.06
N MET A 574 -21.17 16.51 -8.66
CA MET A 574 -19.83 16.83 -8.21
C MET A 574 -19.49 18.30 -8.37
N ALA A 575 -19.84 18.94 -9.49
CA ALA A 575 -19.63 20.37 -9.70
C ALA A 575 -20.42 21.23 -8.71
N ARG A 576 -21.64 20.81 -8.34
CA ARG A 576 -22.41 21.44 -7.28
C ARG A 576 -21.68 21.40 -5.94
N PHE A 577 -21.18 20.24 -5.57
CA PHE A 577 -20.42 20.08 -4.32
C PHE A 577 -19.14 20.93 -4.30
N GLU A 578 -18.38 20.95 -5.39
CA GLU A 578 -17.18 21.77 -5.53
C GLU A 578 -17.48 23.25 -5.27
N LYS A 579 -18.54 23.74 -5.90
CA LYS A 579 -18.95 25.15 -5.76
C LYS A 579 -19.44 25.47 -4.36
N GLU A 580 -20.21 24.57 -3.73
CA GLU A 580 -20.84 24.85 -2.43
C GLU A 580 -19.89 24.64 -1.24
N MET A 581 -18.88 23.78 -1.35
CA MET A 581 -18.06 23.35 -0.22
C MET A 581 -16.55 23.55 -0.37
N LEU A 582 -16.03 23.56 -1.60
CA LEU A 582 -14.58 23.59 -1.81
C LEU A 582 -14.09 24.99 -2.21
N ALA A 583 -14.82 25.70 -3.09
CA ALA A 583 -14.36 26.93 -3.72
C ALA A 583 -13.98 28.05 -2.73
N ASP A 584 -14.72 28.21 -1.65
CA ASP A 584 -14.51 29.25 -0.64
C ASP A 584 -13.85 28.74 0.65
N ASN A 585 -13.43 27.47 0.71
CA ASN A 585 -12.85 26.88 1.91
C ASN A 585 -11.37 27.22 2.03
N LYS A 586 -11.04 28.05 3.02
CA LYS A 586 -9.67 28.55 3.25
C LYS A 586 -8.68 27.49 3.76
N ASP A 587 -9.16 26.38 4.28
CA ASP A 587 -8.36 25.29 4.81
C ASP A 587 -7.94 24.28 3.71
N ILE A 588 -8.49 24.45 2.49
CA ILE A 588 -8.14 23.68 1.30
C ILE A 588 -7.08 24.43 0.49
N ASP A 589 -6.09 23.70 -0.01
CA ASP A 589 -5.07 24.22 -0.91
C ASP A 589 -5.56 24.13 -2.37
N HIS A 590 -5.87 22.92 -2.82
CA HIS A 590 -6.47 22.67 -4.13
C HIS A 590 -7.26 21.36 -4.14
N TRP A 591 -8.00 21.13 -5.22
CA TRP A 591 -8.69 19.85 -5.44
C TRP A 591 -8.72 19.46 -6.91
N THR A 592 -8.85 18.16 -7.14
CA THR A 592 -9.06 17.61 -8.48
C THR A 592 -10.27 16.71 -8.50
N THR A 593 -10.97 16.71 -9.61
CA THR A 593 -12.20 15.93 -9.79
C THR A 593 -12.11 15.10 -11.05
N TYR A 594 -12.31 13.81 -10.90
CA TYR A 594 -12.36 12.82 -11.96
C TYR A 594 -13.79 12.32 -12.08
N VAL A 595 -14.40 12.42 -13.25
CA VAL A 595 -15.79 12.03 -13.51
C VAL A 595 -15.81 10.90 -14.55
N GLY A 596 -16.53 9.82 -14.28
CA GLY A 596 -16.55 8.64 -15.15
C GLY A 596 -15.36 7.70 -14.97
N GLN A 597 -14.41 8.06 -14.11
CA GLN A 597 -13.24 7.25 -13.75
C GLN A 597 -12.67 7.66 -12.39
N GLY A 598 -11.81 6.83 -11.81
CA GLY A 598 -11.00 7.21 -10.65
C GLY A 598 -9.74 7.99 -11.05
N ALA A 599 -9.06 8.58 -10.06
CA ALA A 599 -7.75 9.19 -10.21
C ALA A 599 -6.71 8.14 -10.63
N PRO A 600 -5.68 8.51 -11.40
CA PRO A 600 -4.50 7.68 -11.59
C PRO A 600 -3.85 7.34 -10.25
N ARG A 601 -3.24 6.17 -10.13
CA ARG A 601 -2.49 5.77 -8.93
C ARG A 601 -1.31 6.72 -8.72
N PHE A 602 -1.45 7.70 -7.82
CA PHE A 602 -0.37 8.67 -7.54
C PHE A 602 0.52 8.25 -6.36
N ILE A 603 0.09 7.28 -5.57
CA ILE A 603 0.86 6.60 -4.52
C ILE A 603 0.55 5.10 -4.58
N LEU A 604 1.49 4.25 -4.19
CA LEU A 604 1.36 2.79 -4.30
C LEU A 604 0.17 2.22 -3.50
N SER A 605 -0.11 2.78 -2.34
CA SER A 605 -1.24 2.41 -1.47
C SER A 605 -2.61 2.93 -1.94
N PHE A 606 -2.69 3.61 -3.10
CA PHE A 606 -3.94 4.15 -3.61
C PHE A 606 -4.85 3.06 -4.19
N ASP A 607 -6.12 3.06 -3.76
CA ASP A 607 -7.17 2.16 -4.27
C ASP A 607 -7.72 2.66 -5.60
N VAL A 608 -7.26 2.07 -6.70
CA VAL A 608 -7.66 2.46 -8.06
C VAL A 608 -9.04 1.93 -8.39
N GLN A 609 -9.92 2.81 -8.85
CA GLN A 609 -11.28 2.48 -9.28
C GLN A 609 -11.35 2.28 -10.79
N THR A 610 -12.15 1.31 -11.22
CA THR A 610 -12.42 1.05 -12.65
C THR A 610 -13.29 2.13 -13.26
N PRO A 611 -13.15 2.44 -14.58
CA PRO A 611 -14.01 3.41 -15.25
C PRO A 611 -15.48 3.01 -15.17
N ASN A 612 -16.33 3.98 -14.75
CA ASN A 612 -17.78 3.81 -14.64
C ASN A 612 -18.46 5.20 -14.74
N VAL A 613 -19.42 5.37 -15.62
CA VAL A 613 -20.12 6.65 -15.87
C VAL A 613 -20.89 7.20 -14.67
N SER A 614 -21.35 6.32 -13.76
CA SER A 614 -22.01 6.71 -12.51
C SER A 614 -21.05 6.89 -11.34
N PHE A 615 -19.74 6.76 -11.59
CA PHE A 615 -18.68 6.95 -10.60
C PHE A 615 -17.91 8.26 -10.85
N GLY A 616 -17.48 8.87 -9.77
CA GLY A 616 -16.51 9.96 -9.80
C GLY A 616 -15.65 9.95 -8.55
N GLN A 617 -14.53 10.65 -8.60
CA GLN A 617 -13.61 10.77 -7.46
C GLN A 617 -13.09 12.19 -7.33
N THR A 618 -13.11 12.72 -6.10
CA THR A 618 -12.53 14.04 -5.79
C THR A 618 -11.36 13.84 -4.85
N ILE A 619 -10.19 14.34 -5.22
CA ILE A 619 -9.00 14.40 -4.37
C ILE A 619 -8.86 15.83 -3.88
N ILE A 620 -8.86 16.04 -2.58
CA ILE A 620 -8.77 17.35 -1.93
C ILE A 620 -7.48 17.39 -1.14
N VAL A 621 -6.64 18.38 -1.39
CA VAL A 621 -5.42 18.63 -0.63
C VAL A 621 -5.68 19.76 0.36
N THR A 622 -5.54 19.46 1.65
CA THR A 622 -5.68 20.46 2.71
C THR A 622 -4.34 21.17 2.96
N LYS A 623 -4.38 22.37 3.56
CA LYS A 623 -3.16 23.14 3.84
C LYS A 623 -2.25 22.53 4.90
N GLY A 624 -2.68 21.50 5.58
CA GLY A 624 -1.89 20.79 6.58
C GLY A 624 -2.70 19.72 7.31
N LEU A 625 -2.02 18.91 8.09
CA LEU A 625 -2.62 17.82 8.87
C LEU A 625 -3.51 18.34 10.01
N ASP A 626 -3.20 19.52 10.57
CA ASP A 626 -3.92 20.16 11.66
C ASP A 626 -5.36 20.53 11.29
N VAL A 627 -5.60 20.87 10.02
CA VAL A 627 -6.93 21.23 9.49
C VAL A 627 -7.63 20.04 8.81
N ARG A 628 -6.91 19.00 8.42
CA ARG A 628 -7.43 17.89 7.63
C ARG A 628 -8.66 17.19 8.26
N ASP A 629 -8.57 16.84 9.53
CA ASP A 629 -9.66 16.10 10.19
C ASP A 629 -10.90 16.97 10.44
N LYS A 630 -10.71 18.29 10.63
CA LYS A 630 -11.79 19.26 10.68
C LYS A 630 -12.51 19.33 9.33
N VAL A 631 -11.76 19.53 8.24
CA VAL A 631 -12.31 19.58 6.88
C VAL A 631 -13.02 18.28 6.53
N ARG A 632 -12.43 17.13 6.84
CA ARG A 632 -13.05 15.81 6.64
C ARG A 632 -14.43 15.71 7.31
N THR A 633 -14.52 16.12 8.56
CA THR A 633 -15.77 16.05 9.34
C THR A 633 -16.84 16.99 8.78
N GLU A 634 -16.45 18.19 8.39
CA GLU A 634 -17.33 19.19 7.78
C GLU A 634 -17.88 18.68 6.44
N LEU A 635 -17.01 18.22 5.54
CA LEU A 635 -17.40 17.69 4.23
C LEU A 635 -18.30 16.45 4.36
N GLN A 636 -17.97 15.50 5.25
CA GLN A 636 -18.79 14.32 5.47
C GLN A 636 -20.17 14.69 6.00
N GLY A 637 -20.26 15.63 6.92
CA GLY A 637 -21.52 16.11 7.46
C GLY A 637 -22.42 16.76 6.40
N TYR A 638 -21.80 17.50 5.47
CA TYR A 638 -22.52 18.11 4.36
C TYR A 638 -23.00 17.07 3.34
N LEU A 639 -22.13 16.14 2.94
CA LEU A 639 -22.46 15.06 2.00
C LEU A 639 -23.64 14.22 2.50
N THR A 640 -23.62 13.83 3.75
CA THR A 640 -24.68 13.02 4.35
C THR A 640 -26.04 13.73 4.34
N LYS A 641 -26.07 15.05 4.55
CA LYS A 641 -27.30 15.84 4.57
C LYS A 641 -27.82 16.18 3.18
N THR A 642 -26.92 16.51 2.25
CA THR A 642 -27.29 17.14 0.96
C THR A 642 -27.40 16.12 -0.16
N PHE A 643 -26.61 15.04 -0.10
CA PHE A 643 -26.50 14.03 -1.16
C PHE A 643 -26.97 12.65 -0.67
N ALA A 644 -28.08 12.59 0.04
CA ALA A 644 -28.63 11.36 0.66
C ALA A 644 -28.89 10.21 -0.32
N GLY A 645 -29.05 10.50 -1.61
CA GLY A 645 -29.24 9.49 -2.68
C GLY A 645 -27.95 9.01 -3.34
N THR A 646 -26.80 9.48 -2.88
CA THR A 646 -25.47 9.16 -3.43
C THR A 646 -24.62 8.58 -2.33
N ASP A 647 -23.90 7.50 -2.61
CA ASP A 647 -22.85 7.03 -1.70
C ASP A 647 -21.60 7.90 -1.92
N ALA A 648 -21.46 8.93 -1.08
CA ALA A 648 -20.29 9.79 -1.06
C ALA A 648 -19.66 9.73 0.33
N PHE A 649 -18.43 9.25 0.38
CA PHE A 649 -17.70 9.06 1.64
C PHE A 649 -16.30 9.68 1.57
N VAL A 650 -15.97 10.49 2.60
CA VAL A 650 -14.65 11.11 2.73
C VAL A 650 -13.70 10.19 3.45
N LYS A 651 -12.75 9.61 2.74
CA LYS A 651 -11.71 8.73 3.26
C LYS A 651 -10.33 9.40 3.29
N LEU A 652 -9.48 8.92 4.18
CA LEU A 652 -8.05 9.21 4.20
C LEU A 652 -7.32 8.26 3.25
N LEU A 653 -6.10 8.62 2.88
CA LEU A 653 -5.18 7.66 2.26
C LEU A 653 -4.80 6.58 3.28
N ASP A 654 -4.64 5.35 2.81
CA ASP A 654 -4.10 4.25 3.61
C ASP A 654 -2.56 4.26 3.57
N ILE A 655 -1.90 3.73 4.60
CA ILE A 655 -0.49 3.33 4.55
C ILE A 655 -0.45 1.81 4.34
N GLY A 656 0.38 1.34 3.41
CA GLY A 656 0.42 -0.08 3.05
C GLY A 656 -0.71 -0.50 2.10
N PRO A 657 -1.11 -1.79 2.09
CA PRO A 657 -2.15 -2.27 1.17
C PRO A 657 -3.51 -1.60 1.42
N PRO A 658 -4.19 -1.09 0.38
CA PRO A 658 -5.44 -0.36 0.53
C PRO A 658 -6.60 -1.30 0.93
N VAL A 659 -7.51 -0.81 1.78
CA VAL A 659 -8.64 -1.59 2.31
C VAL A 659 -10.00 -1.05 1.83
N GLY A 660 -10.11 0.22 1.51
CA GLY A 660 -11.38 0.89 1.21
C GLY A 660 -12.26 1.11 2.45
N LYS A 661 -13.59 0.86 2.37
CA LYS A 661 -14.45 0.90 3.57
C LYS A 661 -14.03 -0.22 4.53
N PRO A 662 -13.73 0.07 5.80
CA PRO A 662 -12.97 -0.86 6.64
C PRO A 662 -13.77 -2.07 7.18
N VAL A 663 -15.08 -1.95 7.34
CA VAL A 663 -15.96 -3.06 7.79
C VAL A 663 -16.65 -3.64 6.57
N GLN A 664 -16.33 -4.87 6.24
CA GLN A 664 -16.87 -5.57 5.09
C GLN A 664 -17.26 -7.00 5.45
N TYR A 665 -18.37 -7.46 4.86
CA TYR A 665 -18.80 -8.86 4.91
C TYR A 665 -19.23 -9.30 3.52
N ARG A 666 -18.76 -10.46 3.10
CA ARG A 666 -19.10 -11.07 1.82
C ARG A 666 -20.15 -12.14 2.02
N ILE A 667 -21.25 -12.03 1.29
CA ILE A 667 -22.28 -13.04 1.21
C ILE A 667 -22.17 -13.69 -0.15
N SER A 668 -21.93 -14.98 -0.18
CA SER A 668 -21.76 -15.74 -1.42
C SER A 668 -22.67 -16.96 -1.49
N GLY A 669 -23.02 -17.36 -2.70
CA GLY A 669 -23.88 -18.51 -2.96
C GLY A 669 -24.19 -18.70 -4.44
N PRO A 670 -24.84 -19.82 -4.81
CA PRO A 670 -25.03 -20.18 -6.23
C PRO A 670 -26.09 -19.36 -6.95
N ASP A 671 -27.11 -18.84 -6.26
CA ASP A 671 -28.21 -18.12 -6.89
C ASP A 671 -28.12 -16.62 -6.64
N ILE A 672 -28.15 -15.84 -7.73
CA ILE A 672 -27.97 -14.37 -7.74
C ILE A 672 -29.03 -13.66 -6.91
N GLN A 673 -30.31 -14.04 -7.08
CA GLN A 673 -31.42 -13.38 -6.38
C GLN A 673 -31.38 -13.70 -4.88
N LYS A 674 -31.08 -14.94 -4.54
CA LYS A 674 -31.00 -15.37 -3.16
C LYS A 674 -29.81 -14.73 -2.43
N VAL A 675 -28.66 -14.58 -3.08
CA VAL A 675 -27.50 -13.84 -2.53
C VAL A 675 -27.91 -12.40 -2.24
N ARG A 676 -28.65 -11.76 -3.13
CA ARG A 676 -29.14 -10.39 -2.95
C ARG A 676 -30.06 -10.27 -1.76
N ASP A 677 -31.08 -11.15 -1.66
CA ASP A 677 -32.04 -11.15 -0.56
C ASP A 677 -31.33 -11.33 0.79
N LEU A 678 -30.40 -12.28 0.86
CA LEU A 678 -29.61 -12.55 2.05
C LEU A 678 -28.69 -11.36 2.41
N SER A 679 -28.12 -10.72 1.42
CA SER A 679 -27.26 -9.54 1.63
C SER A 679 -28.05 -8.34 2.16
N GLN A 680 -29.28 -8.13 1.70
CA GLN A 680 -30.18 -7.09 2.23
C GLN A 680 -30.58 -7.39 3.68
N GLN A 681 -30.88 -8.65 4.00
CA GLN A 681 -31.16 -9.07 5.38
C GLN A 681 -29.92 -8.85 6.26
N PHE A 682 -28.74 -9.21 5.78
CA PHE A 682 -27.50 -9.01 6.50
C PHE A 682 -27.13 -7.54 6.67
N ALA A 683 -27.43 -6.69 5.70
CA ALA A 683 -27.30 -5.24 5.84
C ALA A 683 -28.13 -4.71 7.01
N GLY A 684 -29.30 -5.29 7.26
CA GLY A 684 -30.08 -5.00 8.46
C GLY A 684 -29.38 -5.40 9.77
N VAL A 685 -28.64 -6.53 9.76
CA VAL A 685 -27.82 -6.96 10.92
C VAL A 685 -26.69 -5.96 11.17
N MET A 686 -25.95 -5.56 10.15
CA MET A 686 -24.89 -4.55 10.27
C MET A 686 -25.44 -3.19 10.68
N GLY A 687 -26.57 -2.75 10.09
CA GLY A 687 -27.24 -1.48 10.38
C GLY A 687 -27.75 -1.34 11.82
N SER A 688 -27.86 -2.46 12.56
CA SER A 688 -28.19 -2.43 13.98
C SER A 688 -27.05 -1.89 14.86
N HIS A 689 -25.84 -1.72 14.32
CA HIS A 689 -24.68 -1.22 15.06
C HIS A 689 -24.58 0.31 14.95
N PRO A 690 -24.59 1.05 16.08
CA PRO A 690 -24.71 2.52 16.07
C PRO A 690 -23.49 3.25 15.51
N LEU A 691 -22.34 2.59 15.44
CA LEU A 691 -21.09 3.18 14.93
C LEU A 691 -20.84 2.90 13.44
N LEU A 692 -21.75 2.18 12.77
CA LEU A 692 -21.66 1.97 11.33
C LEU A 692 -22.47 3.01 10.55
N THR A 693 -21.90 3.52 9.49
CA THR A 693 -22.52 4.50 8.58
C THR A 693 -22.15 4.23 7.13
N ASN A 694 -22.80 4.90 6.21
CA ASN A 694 -22.57 4.79 4.76
C ASN A 694 -22.48 3.33 4.29
N MET A 695 -23.49 2.56 4.70
CA MET A 695 -23.56 1.14 4.35
C MET A 695 -24.01 1.00 2.91
N VAL A 696 -23.24 0.23 2.13
CA VAL A 696 -23.51 -0.05 0.73
C VAL A 696 -23.29 -1.51 0.41
N LEU A 697 -24.05 -1.98 -0.57
CA LEU A 697 -23.81 -3.24 -1.24
C LEU A 697 -23.06 -2.95 -2.55
N ASP A 698 -22.05 -3.75 -2.88
CA ASP A 698 -21.27 -3.55 -4.10
C ASP A 698 -22.04 -3.94 -5.38
N TRP A 699 -23.17 -4.62 -5.26
CA TRP A 699 -24.13 -4.73 -6.35
C TRP A 699 -25.11 -3.56 -6.30
N ASN A 700 -25.18 -2.81 -7.36
CA ASN A 700 -26.12 -1.71 -7.50
C ASN A 700 -27.58 -2.19 -7.48
N GLU A 701 -28.50 -1.27 -7.15
CA GLU A 701 -29.94 -1.55 -7.23
C GLU A 701 -30.36 -1.97 -8.64
N PRO A 702 -31.39 -2.85 -8.78
CA PRO A 702 -31.89 -3.21 -10.09
C PRO A 702 -32.28 -1.97 -10.89
N SER A 703 -31.76 -1.88 -12.10
CA SER A 703 -31.97 -0.74 -12.97
C SER A 703 -33.08 -0.99 -13.97
N ARG A 704 -33.79 0.09 -14.33
CA ARG A 704 -34.83 0.02 -15.36
C ARG A 704 -34.19 -0.15 -16.74
N VAL A 705 -34.63 -1.17 -17.46
CA VAL A 705 -34.31 -1.39 -18.86
C VAL A 705 -35.58 -1.40 -19.69
N VAL A 706 -35.50 -0.99 -20.92
CA VAL A 706 -36.56 -1.14 -21.90
C VAL A 706 -36.25 -2.38 -22.74
N LYS A 707 -37.04 -3.44 -22.52
CA LYS A 707 -36.90 -4.67 -23.31
C LYS A 707 -37.76 -4.57 -24.54
N ILE A 708 -37.14 -4.87 -25.68
CA ILE A 708 -37.77 -4.85 -26.97
C ILE A 708 -37.97 -6.29 -27.42
N ASP A 709 -39.20 -6.78 -27.25
CA ASP A 709 -39.55 -8.14 -27.60
C ASP A 709 -39.95 -8.23 -29.07
N VAL A 710 -39.11 -8.80 -29.88
CA VAL A 710 -39.32 -8.93 -31.31
C VAL A 710 -40.40 -9.98 -31.61
N LEU A 711 -41.43 -9.58 -32.35
CA LEU A 711 -42.48 -10.46 -32.85
C LEU A 711 -41.94 -11.25 -34.04
N GLN A 712 -41.23 -12.33 -33.80
CA GLN A 712 -40.41 -13.04 -34.79
C GLN A 712 -41.18 -13.42 -36.08
N ASP A 713 -42.41 -13.84 -35.95
CA ASP A 713 -43.22 -14.23 -37.13
C ASP A 713 -43.57 -13.02 -38.00
N LYS A 714 -43.94 -11.90 -37.37
CA LYS A 714 -44.22 -10.66 -38.09
C LYS A 714 -42.95 -10.06 -38.71
N ALA A 715 -41.86 -10.06 -37.95
CA ALA A 715 -40.58 -9.55 -38.41
C ALA A 715 -40.10 -10.34 -39.63
N ARG A 716 -40.14 -11.69 -39.61
CA ARG A 716 -39.79 -12.52 -40.76
C ARG A 716 -40.69 -12.29 -41.99
N GLN A 717 -42.01 -12.16 -41.78
CA GLN A 717 -42.96 -11.86 -42.88
C GLN A 717 -42.67 -10.52 -43.54
N LEU A 718 -42.15 -9.55 -42.79
CA LEU A 718 -41.77 -8.24 -43.25
C LEU A 718 -40.32 -8.12 -43.73
N GLY A 719 -39.55 -9.20 -43.62
CA GLY A 719 -38.14 -9.24 -44.03
C GLY A 719 -37.22 -8.42 -43.13
N VAL A 720 -37.50 -8.41 -41.80
CA VAL A 720 -36.70 -7.73 -40.78
C VAL A 720 -36.20 -8.76 -39.80
N SER A 721 -34.91 -8.78 -39.50
CA SER A 721 -34.30 -9.61 -38.48
C SER A 721 -34.14 -8.87 -37.12
N SER A 722 -33.87 -9.60 -36.03
CA SER A 722 -33.52 -9.00 -34.74
C SER A 722 -32.24 -8.19 -34.84
N GLU A 723 -31.28 -8.61 -35.67
CA GLU A 723 -30.03 -7.90 -35.93
C GLU A 723 -30.29 -6.56 -36.64
N ASP A 724 -31.19 -6.53 -37.62
CA ASP A 724 -31.57 -5.28 -38.29
C ASP A 724 -32.18 -4.27 -37.32
N ILE A 725 -33.05 -4.75 -36.41
CA ILE A 725 -33.65 -3.93 -35.36
C ILE A 725 -32.59 -3.39 -34.40
N ALA A 726 -31.70 -4.23 -33.89
CA ALA A 726 -30.65 -3.84 -32.99
C ALA A 726 -29.69 -2.84 -33.65
N THR A 727 -29.26 -3.10 -34.88
CA THR A 727 -28.37 -2.25 -35.66
C THR A 727 -29.01 -0.87 -35.95
N ALA A 728 -30.28 -0.86 -36.31
CA ALA A 728 -31.01 0.40 -36.56
C ALA A 728 -31.17 1.22 -35.28
N LEU A 729 -31.52 0.59 -34.15
CA LEU A 729 -31.62 1.27 -32.86
C LEU A 729 -30.27 1.83 -32.41
N ASN A 730 -29.21 1.03 -32.47
CA ASN A 730 -27.86 1.48 -32.13
C ASN A 730 -27.41 2.65 -33.01
N GLY A 731 -27.60 2.53 -34.33
CA GLY A 731 -27.24 3.58 -35.30
C GLY A 731 -27.99 4.89 -35.08
N ILE A 732 -29.18 4.83 -34.48
CA ILE A 732 -30.02 6.01 -34.23
C ILE A 732 -29.67 6.64 -32.88
N VAL A 733 -29.55 5.83 -31.83
CA VAL A 733 -29.39 6.29 -30.45
C VAL A 733 -27.93 6.70 -30.18
N GLU A 734 -26.99 5.79 -30.33
CA GLU A 734 -25.56 6.03 -30.10
C GLU A 734 -24.86 6.56 -31.33
N GLY A 735 -25.33 6.11 -32.50
CA GLY A 735 -24.68 6.36 -33.78
C GLY A 735 -23.73 5.23 -34.18
N SER A 736 -23.43 5.17 -35.47
CA SER A 736 -22.44 4.27 -36.04
C SER A 736 -21.31 5.03 -36.72
N THR A 737 -20.08 4.58 -36.54
CA THR A 737 -18.93 5.19 -37.24
C THR A 737 -19.02 4.91 -38.71
N ALA A 738 -19.30 5.96 -39.50
CA ALA A 738 -19.37 5.88 -40.94
C ALA A 738 -17.97 5.81 -41.56
N THR A 739 -17.07 6.67 -41.13
CA THR A 739 -15.67 6.74 -41.59
C THR A 739 -14.82 7.55 -40.58
N GLN A 740 -13.58 7.86 -40.94
CA GLN A 740 -12.69 8.68 -40.14
C GLN A 740 -12.08 9.80 -40.96
N VAL A 741 -11.97 10.98 -40.39
CA VAL A 741 -11.19 12.09 -40.94
C VAL A 741 -9.80 12.07 -40.34
N ARG A 742 -8.78 12.20 -41.19
CA ARG A 742 -7.35 12.25 -40.75
C ARG A 742 -6.97 13.71 -40.56
N ASP A 743 -6.84 14.08 -39.29
CA ASP A 743 -6.51 15.45 -38.89
C ASP A 743 -5.24 15.47 -38.03
N GLY A 744 -4.09 15.73 -38.65
CA GLY A 744 -2.80 15.66 -38.00
C GLY A 744 -2.47 14.24 -37.49
N ILE A 745 -2.26 14.09 -36.20
CA ILE A 745 -2.00 12.80 -35.53
C ILE A 745 -3.27 12.05 -35.16
N TYR A 746 -4.44 12.67 -35.31
CA TYR A 746 -5.73 12.12 -34.86
C TYR A 746 -6.55 11.50 -35.98
N LEU A 747 -7.27 10.46 -35.62
CA LEU A 747 -8.31 9.87 -36.45
C LEU A 747 -9.67 10.27 -35.87
N VAL A 748 -10.27 11.29 -36.43
CA VAL A 748 -11.56 11.83 -35.97
C VAL A 748 -12.70 11.00 -36.58
N ASN A 749 -13.45 10.31 -35.69
CA ASN A 749 -14.59 9.50 -36.13
C ASN A 749 -15.70 10.34 -36.72
N VAL A 750 -16.22 9.92 -37.87
CA VAL A 750 -17.44 10.46 -38.47
C VAL A 750 -18.59 9.55 -38.07
N ILE A 751 -19.45 10.03 -37.16
CA ILE A 751 -20.51 9.25 -36.54
C ILE A 751 -21.85 9.68 -37.15
N GLY A 752 -22.52 8.71 -37.78
CA GLY A 752 -23.89 8.90 -38.26
C GLY A 752 -24.89 8.60 -37.16
N ARG A 753 -25.75 9.56 -36.78
CA ARG A 753 -26.79 9.37 -35.75
C ARG A 753 -28.06 10.16 -36.09
N ALA A 754 -29.17 9.81 -35.43
CA ALA A 754 -30.38 10.60 -35.58
C ALA A 754 -30.25 11.98 -34.89
N ARG A 755 -31.07 12.94 -35.30
CA ARG A 755 -31.20 14.23 -34.61
C ARG A 755 -31.67 14.02 -33.17
N ALA A 756 -31.23 14.88 -32.23
CA ALA A 756 -31.59 14.79 -30.81
C ALA A 756 -33.11 14.64 -30.58
N SER A 757 -33.94 15.42 -31.29
CA SER A 757 -35.41 15.33 -31.21
C SER A 757 -36.00 13.96 -31.58
N GLU A 758 -35.25 13.11 -32.29
CA GLU A 758 -35.69 11.79 -32.72
C GLU A 758 -35.12 10.65 -31.88
N ARG A 759 -34.10 10.90 -31.04
CA ARG A 759 -33.43 9.87 -30.22
C ARG A 759 -33.63 10.01 -28.72
N ASP A 760 -34.09 11.17 -28.23
CA ASP A 760 -34.15 11.47 -26.80
C ASP A 760 -35.44 10.98 -26.11
N SER A 761 -36.35 10.29 -26.84
CA SER A 761 -37.63 9.81 -26.32
C SER A 761 -37.91 8.37 -26.72
N ILE A 762 -38.30 7.53 -25.76
CA ILE A 762 -38.70 6.13 -26.01
C ILE A 762 -39.94 6.05 -26.90
N GLN A 763 -40.89 6.99 -26.76
CA GLN A 763 -42.06 7.07 -27.63
C GLN A 763 -41.66 7.33 -29.08
N THR A 764 -40.67 8.15 -29.34
CA THR A 764 -40.14 8.39 -30.66
C THR A 764 -39.49 7.15 -31.26
N LEU A 765 -38.74 6.40 -30.43
CA LEU A 765 -38.12 5.14 -30.85
C LEU A 765 -39.15 4.04 -31.17
N GLN A 766 -40.30 3.98 -30.50
CA GLN A 766 -41.39 3.05 -30.84
C GLN A 766 -41.93 3.25 -32.27
N ASN A 767 -41.91 4.49 -32.75
CA ASN A 767 -42.40 4.86 -34.10
C ASN A 767 -41.26 4.91 -35.14
N LEU A 768 -40.08 4.41 -34.77
CA LEU A 768 -38.94 4.35 -35.65
C LEU A 768 -39.29 3.58 -36.94
N GLN A 769 -38.87 4.13 -38.07
CA GLN A 769 -39.06 3.50 -39.38
C GLN A 769 -37.87 2.63 -39.71
N LEU A 770 -38.12 1.33 -39.85
CA LEU A 770 -37.11 0.33 -40.22
C LEU A 770 -37.18 0.07 -41.75
N SER A 771 -36.04 0.06 -42.40
CA SER A 771 -35.95 -0.39 -43.79
C SER A 771 -35.89 -1.92 -43.81
N THR A 772 -36.76 -2.53 -44.61
CA THR A 772 -36.80 -3.98 -44.82
C THR A 772 -35.87 -4.39 -45.97
N SER A 773 -35.49 -5.66 -46.03
CA SER A 773 -34.69 -6.23 -47.14
C SER A 773 -35.33 -6.04 -48.52
N ASN A 774 -36.63 -5.80 -48.56
CA ASN A 774 -37.40 -5.59 -49.77
C ASN A 774 -37.57 -4.09 -50.13
N GLY A 775 -36.84 -3.18 -49.46
CA GLY A 775 -36.88 -1.73 -49.66
C GLY A 775 -38.17 -1.05 -49.17
N LYS A 776 -39.02 -1.75 -48.42
CA LYS A 776 -40.18 -1.16 -47.73
C LYS A 776 -39.83 -0.62 -46.39
N VAL A 777 -40.56 0.36 -45.89
CA VAL A 777 -40.37 0.97 -44.59
C VAL A 777 -41.50 0.53 -43.66
N VAL A 778 -41.14 0.05 -42.44
CA VAL A 778 -42.07 -0.51 -41.46
C VAL A 778 -41.80 0.11 -40.11
N PRO A 779 -42.84 0.58 -39.37
CA PRO A 779 -42.60 1.10 -38.02
C PRO A 779 -42.20 -0.04 -37.05
N LEU A 780 -41.24 0.25 -36.14
CA LEU A 780 -40.74 -0.72 -35.17
C LEU A 780 -41.88 -1.30 -34.31
N SER A 781 -42.90 -0.51 -33.97
CA SER A 781 -44.08 -0.95 -33.22
C SER A 781 -44.92 -2.03 -33.95
N ALA A 782 -44.74 -2.24 -35.25
CA ALA A 782 -45.40 -3.34 -35.99
C ALA A 782 -44.71 -4.69 -35.78
N VAL A 783 -43.40 -4.70 -35.46
CA VAL A 783 -42.55 -5.89 -35.34
C VAL A 783 -42.01 -6.16 -33.93
N ALA A 784 -42.21 -5.22 -32.98
CA ALA A 784 -41.72 -5.36 -31.65
C ALA A 784 -42.64 -4.75 -30.59
N ASN A 785 -42.67 -5.32 -29.39
CA ASN A 785 -43.32 -4.78 -28.20
C ASN A 785 -42.28 -4.21 -27.25
N PHE A 786 -42.62 -3.11 -26.57
CA PHE A 786 -41.78 -2.45 -25.59
C PHE A 786 -42.34 -2.67 -24.20
N ARG A 787 -41.50 -3.14 -23.30
CA ARG A 787 -41.84 -3.29 -21.87
C ARG A 787 -40.72 -2.82 -20.99
N TYR A 788 -41.07 -2.29 -19.83
CA TYR A 788 -40.10 -1.94 -18.79
C TYR A 788 -39.87 -3.15 -17.86
N GLU A 789 -38.61 -3.47 -17.65
CA GLU A 789 -38.18 -4.47 -16.68
C GLU A 789 -37.13 -3.88 -15.73
N LEU A 790 -36.94 -4.58 -14.61
CA LEU A 790 -35.81 -4.34 -13.73
C LEU A 790 -34.78 -5.43 -13.95
N GLU A 791 -33.58 -5.03 -14.27
CA GLU A 791 -32.46 -5.94 -14.53
C GLU A 791 -31.33 -5.67 -13.53
N GLN A 792 -30.60 -6.73 -13.16
CA GLN A 792 -29.42 -6.58 -12.33
C GLN A 792 -28.30 -5.92 -13.12
N PRO A 793 -27.85 -4.69 -12.77
CA PRO A 793 -26.91 -3.94 -13.59
C PRO A 793 -25.48 -4.43 -13.44
N THR A 794 -25.11 -4.92 -12.25
CA THR A 794 -23.74 -5.35 -11.91
C THR A 794 -23.79 -6.67 -11.16
N ILE A 795 -22.96 -7.63 -11.56
CA ILE A 795 -22.80 -8.91 -10.91
C ILE A 795 -21.33 -9.05 -10.52
N TRP A 796 -21.07 -9.07 -9.22
CA TRP A 796 -19.75 -9.44 -8.71
C TRP A 796 -19.67 -10.92 -8.40
N ARG A 797 -18.54 -11.51 -8.71
CA ARG A 797 -18.22 -12.90 -8.35
C ARG A 797 -16.86 -12.97 -7.67
N ARG A 798 -16.70 -13.93 -6.77
CA ARG A 798 -15.41 -14.33 -6.23
C ARG A 798 -15.30 -15.85 -6.39
N ASP A 799 -14.23 -16.32 -6.99
CA ASP A 799 -13.99 -17.74 -7.27
C ASP A 799 -15.18 -18.43 -7.95
N ARG A 800 -15.73 -17.75 -8.96
CA ARG A 800 -16.90 -18.16 -9.75
C ARG A 800 -18.22 -18.17 -8.97
N GLN A 801 -18.24 -17.76 -7.70
CA GLN A 801 -19.48 -17.67 -6.92
C GLN A 801 -20.03 -16.26 -6.94
N PRO A 802 -21.32 -16.06 -7.28
CA PRO A 802 -21.97 -14.78 -7.02
C PRO A 802 -21.74 -14.31 -5.59
N THR A 803 -21.20 -13.13 -5.43
CA THR A 803 -20.79 -12.61 -4.11
C THR A 803 -21.15 -11.14 -4.00
N ILE A 804 -21.91 -10.79 -2.97
CA ILE A 804 -22.19 -9.40 -2.60
C ILE A 804 -21.36 -9.05 -1.38
N THR A 805 -20.65 -7.93 -1.43
CA THR A 805 -19.96 -7.37 -0.29
C THR A 805 -20.79 -6.25 0.31
N VAL A 806 -21.21 -6.42 1.55
CA VAL A 806 -21.81 -5.35 2.35
C VAL A 806 -20.68 -4.59 3.03
N LYS A 807 -20.54 -3.31 2.71
CA LYS A 807 -19.45 -2.44 3.15
C LYS A 807 -20.00 -1.31 4.01
N ALA A 808 -19.30 -0.96 5.08
CA ALA A 808 -19.66 0.16 5.93
C ALA A 808 -18.43 0.94 6.40
N ALA A 809 -18.62 2.24 6.59
CA ALA A 809 -17.67 3.13 7.23
C ALA A 809 -17.93 3.16 8.75
N VAL A 810 -16.90 3.54 9.51
CA VAL A 810 -16.95 3.64 10.97
C VAL A 810 -17.04 5.11 11.37
N VAL A 811 -17.93 5.40 12.32
CA VAL A 811 -18.08 6.73 12.93
C VAL A 811 -17.19 6.84 14.17
N GLY A 812 -16.40 7.92 14.25
CA GLY A 812 -15.55 8.20 15.41
C GLY A 812 -14.22 7.42 15.39
N PRO A 813 -13.52 7.36 16.52
CA PRO A 813 -12.18 6.81 16.62
C PRO A 813 -12.13 5.28 16.84
N THR A 814 -13.28 4.60 16.91
CA THR A 814 -13.36 3.15 17.18
C THR A 814 -12.74 2.36 16.03
N GLN A 815 -11.90 1.39 16.35
CA GLN A 815 -11.25 0.55 15.35
C GLN A 815 -12.23 -0.45 14.71
N PRO A 816 -12.09 -0.72 13.40
CA PRO A 816 -12.97 -1.64 12.67
C PRO A 816 -13.03 -3.04 13.27
N ALA A 817 -11.91 -3.57 13.74
CA ALA A 817 -11.83 -4.90 14.37
C ALA A 817 -12.73 -5.00 15.61
N THR A 818 -12.76 -3.95 16.45
CA THR A 818 -13.64 -3.91 17.64
C THR A 818 -15.11 -4.00 17.25
N ILE A 819 -15.50 -3.36 16.14
CA ILE A 819 -16.88 -3.41 15.65
C ILE A 819 -17.21 -4.80 15.10
N VAL A 820 -16.28 -5.40 14.36
CA VAL A 820 -16.43 -6.77 13.84
C VAL A 820 -16.58 -7.77 14.99
N ASP A 821 -15.77 -7.65 16.05
CA ASP A 821 -15.88 -8.49 17.25
C ASP A 821 -17.26 -8.35 17.94
N GLN A 822 -17.79 -7.13 18.02
CA GLN A 822 -19.13 -6.87 18.58
C GLN A 822 -20.26 -7.42 17.71
N LEU A 823 -20.04 -7.48 16.38
CA LEU A 823 -21.00 -8.06 15.43
C LEU A 823 -20.93 -9.59 15.37
N THR A 824 -19.80 -10.20 15.72
CA THR A 824 -19.56 -11.64 15.58
C THR A 824 -20.71 -12.52 16.09
N PRO A 825 -21.30 -12.32 17.30
CA PRO A 825 -22.42 -13.16 17.75
C PRO A 825 -23.64 -13.10 16.82
N LYS A 826 -23.94 -11.90 16.28
CA LYS A 826 -25.08 -11.72 15.35
C LYS A 826 -24.79 -12.33 13.99
N VAL A 827 -23.53 -12.25 13.54
CA VAL A 827 -23.06 -12.86 12.28
C VAL A 827 -23.15 -14.39 12.36
N GLU A 828 -22.71 -14.98 13.48
CA GLU A 828 -22.81 -16.42 13.71
C GLU A 828 -24.27 -16.91 13.73
N ASP A 829 -25.16 -16.16 14.38
CA ASP A 829 -26.59 -16.50 14.39
C ASP A 829 -27.21 -16.39 13.00
N PHE A 830 -26.84 -15.36 12.23
CA PHE A 830 -27.28 -15.22 10.84
C PHE A 830 -26.75 -16.39 9.99
N GLN A 831 -25.49 -16.78 10.17
CA GLN A 831 -24.87 -17.87 9.41
C GLN A 831 -25.54 -19.24 9.68
N LYS A 832 -25.98 -19.51 10.91
CA LYS A 832 -26.75 -20.72 11.26
C LYS A 832 -28.09 -20.78 10.52
N GLY A 833 -28.66 -19.63 10.16
CA GLY A 833 -29.90 -19.51 9.40
C GLY A 833 -29.75 -19.60 7.88
N LEU A 834 -28.53 -19.65 7.36
CA LEU A 834 -28.31 -19.68 5.92
C LEU A 834 -28.66 -21.03 5.29
N PRO A 835 -29.24 -21.05 4.07
CA PRO A 835 -29.41 -22.27 3.29
C PRO A 835 -28.07 -22.93 2.95
N VAL A 836 -28.09 -24.23 2.68
CA VAL A 836 -26.89 -24.97 2.26
C VAL A 836 -26.31 -24.37 0.98
N GLY A 837 -24.99 -24.14 0.96
CA GLY A 837 -24.26 -23.55 -0.18
C GLY A 837 -24.15 -22.02 -0.11
N TYR A 838 -24.70 -21.37 0.92
CA TYR A 838 -24.52 -19.94 1.18
C TYR A 838 -23.64 -19.73 2.40
N LYS A 839 -22.80 -18.70 2.35
CA LYS A 839 -21.87 -18.35 3.44
C LYS A 839 -21.73 -16.85 3.63
N VAL A 840 -21.36 -16.45 4.84
CA VAL A 840 -20.91 -15.10 5.18
C VAL A 840 -19.46 -15.16 5.59
N GLU A 841 -18.64 -14.31 5.03
CA GLU A 841 -17.21 -14.22 5.35
C GLU A 841 -16.87 -12.77 5.71
N VAL A 842 -15.99 -12.60 6.71
CA VAL A 842 -15.45 -11.28 7.07
C VAL A 842 -14.46 -10.85 6.01
N GLY A 843 -14.50 -9.57 5.63
CA GLY A 843 -13.56 -8.96 4.71
C GLY A 843 -12.99 -7.64 5.26
N GLY A 844 -12.41 -6.85 4.38
CA GLY A 844 -11.89 -5.53 4.71
C GLY A 844 -10.69 -5.54 5.64
N ALA A 845 -10.63 -4.58 6.57
CA ALA A 845 -9.47 -4.40 7.44
C ALA A 845 -9.12 -5.63 8.30
N VAL A 846 -10.12 -6.40 8.71
CA VAL A 846 -9.91 -7.59 9.54
C VAL A 846 -9.31 -8.73 8.73
N GLU A 847 -9.78 -8.98 7.51
CA GLU A 847 -9.19 -9.95 6.58
C GLU A 847 -7.74 -9.56 6.25
N SER A 848 -7.51 -8.32 5.84
CA SER A 848 -6.16 -7.85 5.51
C SER A 848 -5.20 -7.94 6.70
N SER A 849 -5.70 -7.72 7.91
CA SER A 849 -4.92 -7.91 9.13
C SER A 849 -4.58 -9.37 9.37
N ALA A 850 -5.52 -10.29 9.17
CA ALA A 850 -5.30 -11.73 9.30
C ALA A 850 -4.30 -12.24 8.26
N ASP A 851 -4.42 -11.81 7.01
CA ASP A 851 -3.51 -12.18 5.91
C ASP A 851 -2.07 -11.70 6.15
N ALA A 852 -1.91 -10.54 6.81
CA ALA A 852 -0.59 -10.02 7.16
C ALA A 852 0.01 -10.70 8.40
N GLN A 853 -0.82 -11.06 9.39
CA GLN A 853 -0.39 -11.66 10.66
C GLN A 853 -0.22 -13.18 10.57
N GLY A 854 -0.98 -13.85 9.72
CA GLY A 854 -0.92 -15.31 9.54
C GLY A 854 0.50 -15.82 9.25
N PRO A 855 1.21 -15.28 8.25
CA PRO A 855 2.59 -15.66 7.96
C PRO A 855 3.56 -15.38 9.12
N ILE A 856 3.37 -14.30 9.89
CA ILE A 856 4.17 -14.00 11.11
C ILE A 856 3.99 -15.13 12.12
N ALA A 857 2.76 -15.52 12.41
CA ALA A 857 2.45 -16.59 13.33
C ALA A 857 3.02 -17.94 12.87
N ALA A 858 2.99 -18.21 11.56
CA ALA A 858 3.55 -19.43 10.97
C ALA A 858 5.09 -19.52 11.11
N VAL A 859 5.79 -18.39 11.04
CA VAL A 859 7.25 -18.30 11.15
C VAL A 859 7.72 -18.18 12.62
N ALA A 860 6.86 -17.78 13.56
CA ALA A 860 7.22 -17.61 14.97
C ALA A 860 7.85 -18.86 15.62
N PRO A 861 7.41 -20.11 15.35
CA PRO A 861 8.09 -21.33 15.85
C PRO A 861 9.53 -21.45 15.34
N LEU A 862 9.80 -21.09 14.08
CA LEU A 862 11.15 -21.09 13.51
C LEU A 862 12.04 -20.06 14.21
N MET A 863 11.51 -18.88 14.49
CA MET A 863 12.19 -17.85 15.28
C MET A 863 12.60 -18.38 16.66
N LEU A 864 11.64 -18.96 17.40
CA LEU A 864 11.90 -19.53 18.73
C LEU A 864 12.90 -20.66 18.69
N PHE A 865 12.85 -21.52 17.66
CA PHE A 865 13.81 -22.59 17.45
C PHE A 865 15.22 -22.05 17.17
N ALA A 866 15.35 -21.03 16.32
CA ALA A 866 16.63 -20.38 16.01
C ALA A 866 17.21 -19.73 17.29
N MET A 867 16.41 -18.99 18.04
CA MET A 867 16.83 -18.41 19.32
C MET A 867 17.26 -19.48 20.31
N ALA A 868 16.48 -20.55 20.48
CA ALA A 868 16.81 -21.66 21.38
C ALA A 868 18.10 -22.33 20.98
N THR A 869 18.36 -22.54 19.70
CA THR A 869 19.58 -23.14 19.17
C THR A 869 20.81 -22.28 19.48
N ILE A 870 20.72 -20.96 19.17
CA ILE A 870 21.81 -20.02 19.46
C ILE A 870 22.11 -19.98 20.95
N LEU A 871 21.06 -19.92 21.79
CA LEU A 871 21.22 -19.91 23.25
C LEU A 871 21.75 -21.23 23.80
N MET A 872 21.35 -22.37 23.22
CA MET A 872 21.84 -23.67 23.65
C MET A 872 23.33 -23.84 23.37
N ILE A 873 23.81 -23.29 22.24
CA ILE A 873 25.28 -23.24 21.97
C ILE A 873 26.01 -22.46 23.06
N GLN A 874 25.42 -21.35 23.55
CA GLN A 874 26.00 -20.51 24.60
C GLN A 874 25.90 -21.14 25.99
N LEU A 875 24.70 -21.57 26.38
CA LEU A 875 24.38 -21.95 27.77
C LEU A 875 24.65 -23.43 28.08
N GLN A 876 24.64 -24.27 27.08
CA GLN A 876 24.84 -25.74 27.18
C GLN A 876 24.01 -26.41 28.31
N SER A 877 22.80 -25.87 28.58
CA SER A 877 21.92 -26.33 29.65
C SER A 877 20.45 -25.98 29.39
N PHE A 878 19.59 -26.99 29.37
CA PHE A 878 18.16 -26.81 29.22
C PHE A 878 17.53 -26.00 30.37
N SER A 879 18.01 -26.19 31.60
CA SER A 879 17.50 -25.41 32.75
C SER A 879 17.78 -23.92 32.62
N ARG A 880 19.00 -23.56 32.19
CA ARG A 880 19.39 -22.16 31.96
C ARG A 880 18.65 -21.58 30.74
N LEU A 881 18.49 -22.37 29.68
CA LEU A 881 17.69 -21.99 28.53
C LEU A 881 16.26 -21.63 28.93
N PHE A 882 15.61 -22.50 29.69
CA PHE A 882 14.26 -22.25 30.20
C PHE A 882 14.17 -20.96 31.03
N LEU A 883 15.11 -20.71 31.94
CA LEU A 883 15.14 -19.50 32.76
C LEU A 883 15.22 -18.22 31.92
N VAL A 884 16.04 -18.23 30.89
CA VAL A 884 16.19 -17.09 29.97
C VAL A 884 14.90 -16.86 29.17
N PHE A 885 14.31 -17.93 28.65
CA PHE A 885 13.04 -17.82 27.91
C PHE A 885 11.84 -17.40 28.75
N ALA A 886 11.83 -17.76 30.04
CA ALA A 886 10.73 -17.45 30.96
C ALA A 886 10.53 -15.94 31.22
N VAL A 887 11.56 -15.12 30.97
CA VAL A 887 11.51 -13.66 31.13
C VAL A 887 10.86 -12.99 29.92
N ALA A 888 11.07 -13.50 28.70
CA ALA A 888 10.65 -12.84 27.47
C ALA A 888 9.13 -12.54 27.41
N PRO A 889 8.20 -13.46 27.72
CA PRO A 889 6.77 -13.19 27.70
C PRO A 889 6.33 -12.08 28.66
N THR A 890 7.08 -11.90 29.77
CA THR A 890 6.71 -10.92 30.81
C THR A 890 6.81 -9.46 30.32
N ALA A 891 7.50 -9.21 29.20
CA ALA A 891 7.48 -7.90 28.53
C ALA A 891 6.06 -7.43 28.14
N LEU A 892 5.16 -8.37 27.89
CA LEU A 892 3.77 -8.06 27.55
C LEU A 892 3.08 -7.20 28.64
N ILE A 893 3.50 -7.31 29.88
CA ILE A 893 3.03 -6.46 30.98
C ILE A 893 3.27 -4.98 30.65
N GLY A 894 4.49 -4.65 30.24
CA GLY A 894 4.86 -3.29 29.87
C GLY A 894 4.22 -2.82 28.58
N VAL A 895 4.13 -3.72 27.60
CA VAL A 895 3.50 -3.44 26.30
C VAL A 895 2.03 -3.05 26.48
N VAL A 896 1.26 -3.88 27.17
CA VAL A 896 -0.18 -3.65 27.39
C VAL A 896 -0.40 -2.39 28.22
N ALA A 897 0.37 -2.20 29.29
CA ALA A 897 0.28 -1.00 30.11
C ALA A 897 0.57 0.28 29.31
N ALA A 898 1.62 0.27 28.46
CA ALA A 898 1.98 1.44 27.67
C ALA A 898 0.92 1.74 26.58
N LEU A 899 0.41 0.73 25.89
CA LEU A 899 -0.63 0.91 24.86
C LEU A 899 -1.94 1.42 25.46
N LEU A 900 -2.36 0.92 26.63
CA LEU A 900 -3.55 1.40 27.32
C LEU A 900 -3.37 2.84 27.83
N LEU A 901 -2.20 3.20 28.37
CA LEU A 901 -1.93 4.55 28.89
C LEU A 901 -1.82 5.57 27.75
N SER A 902 -1.24 5.20 26.62
CA SER A 902 -1.12 6.07 25.44
C SER A 902 -2.37 6.06 24.54
N ASN A 903 -3.35 5.18 24.82
CA ASN A 903 -4.49 4.90 23.95
C ASN A 903 -4.07 4.55 22.51
N ALA A 904 -2.89 3.94 22.34
CA ALA A 904 -2.39 3.51 21.05
C ALA A 904 -2.90 2.10 20.71
N PRO A 905 -3.34 1.85 19.46
CA PRO A 905 -3.84 0.54 19.07
C PRO A 905 -2.70 -0.47 18.88
N MET A 906 -3.00 -1.75 19.10
CA MET A 906 -2.16 -2.86 18.70
C MET A 906 -2.38 -3.13 17.21
N GLY A 907 -1.49 -2.60 16.38
CA GLY A 907 -1.51 -2.81 14.93
C GLY A 907 -0.40 -3.76 14.48
N PHE A 908 -0.37 -4.01 13.16
CA PHE A 908 0.70 -4.79 12.54
C PHE A 908 2.09 -4.29 12.96
N VAL A 909 2.30 -2.97 12.94
CA VAL A 909 3.59 -2.34 13.29
C VAL A 909 3.93 -2.54 14.77
N ALA A 910 2.95 -2.45 15.68
CA ALA A 910 3.16 -2.69 17.10
C ALA A 910 3.57 -4.16 17.39
N ILE A 911 3.00 -5.12 16.66
CA ILE A 911 3.36 -6.54 16.75
C ILE A 911 4.84 -6.74 16.39
N LEU A 912 5.35 -6.05 15.36
CA LEU A 912 6.78 -6.11 15.00
C LEU A 912 7.67 -5.65 16.17
N GLY A 913 7.25 -4.61 16.89
CA GLY A 913 7.94 -4.15 18.09
C GLY A 913 7.93 -5.17 19.24
N VAL A 914 6.82 -5.87 19.45
CA VAL A 914 6.71 -6.94 20.46
C VAL A 914 7.64 -8.11 20.14
N LEU A 915 7.74 -8.49 18.86
CA LEU A 915 8.69 -9.54 18.43
C LEU A 915 10.14 -9.12 18.68
N ALA A 916 10.48 -7.88 18.38
CA ALA A 916 11.80 -7.32 18.68
C ALA A 916 12.14 -7.36 20.19
N LEU A 917 11.18 -7.04 21.06
CA LEU A 917 11.33 -7.08 22.51
C LEU A 917 11.72 -8.46 23.04
N ILE A 918 11.19 -9.53 22.46
CA ILE A 918 11.56 -10.91 22.82
C ILE A 918 13.07 -11.09 22.70
N GLY A 919 13.63 -10.69 21.56
CA GLY A 919 15.08 -10.77 21.32
C GLY A 919 15.90 -9.93 22.30
N ILE A 920 15.47 -8.70 22.57
CA ILE A 920 16.15 -7.75 23.48
C ILE A 920 16.19 -8.30 24.91
N LEU A 921 15.07 -8.78 25.42
CA LEU A 921 14.99 -9.29 26.78
C LEU A 921 15.73 -10.60 26.96
N ILE A 922 15.69 -11.50 25.98
CA ILE A 922 16.49 -12.72 25.98
C ILE A 922 17.97 -12.38 26.00
N ARG A 923 18.44 -11.40 25.23
CA ARG A 923 19.83 -10.93 25.25
C ARG A 923 20.25 -10.48 26.64
N ASN A 924 19.47 -9.61 27.29
CA ASN A 924 19.79 -9.13 28.64
C ASN A 924 19.80 -10.27 29.68
N SER A 925 18.85 -11.19 29.56
CA SER A 925 18.72 -12.35 30.45
C SER A 925 19.89 -13.32 30.30
N VAL A 926 20.35 -13.61 29.08
CA VAL A 926 21.48 -14.52 28.85
C VAL A 926 22.80 -13.95 29.41
N ILE A 927 23.03 -12.64 29.23
CA ILE A 927 24.22 -11.97 29.73
C ILE A 927 24.26 -12.07 31.27
N LEU A 928 23.12 -11.87 31.96
CA LEU A 928 23.01 -11.99 33.39
C LEU A 928 23.27 -13.44 33.88
N VAL A 929 22.64 -14.43 33.25
CA VAL A 929 22.81 -15.85 33.58
C VAL A 929 24.27 -16.29 33.37
N VAL A 930 24.90 -15.90 32.26
CA VAL A 930 26.31 -16.19 31.99
C VAL A 930 27.23 -15.58 33.06
N GLN A 931 26.94 -14.37 33.53
CA GLN A 931 27.69 -13.72 34.58
C GLN A 931 27.55 -14.45 35.95
N ILE A 932 26.34 -14.91 36.28
CA ILE A 932 26.08 -15.70 37.46
C ILE A 932 26.93 -16.99 37.44
N GLU A 933 26.90 -17.69 36.32
CA GLU A 933 27.66 -18.96 36.18
C GLU A 933 29.16 -18.74 36.17
N HIS A 934 29.64 -17.63 35.65
CA HIS A 934 31.06 -17.28 35.69
C HIS A 934 31.53 -17.08 37.11
N LEU A 935 30.83 -16.29 37.93
CA LEU A 935 31.16 -16.08 39.33
C LEU A 935 31.06 -17.39 40.13
N ARG A 936 30.09 -18.25 39.83
CA ARG A 936 30.01 -19.59 40.45
C ARG A 936 31.19 -20.49 40.07
N SER A 937 31.67 -20.40 38.83
CA SER A 937 32.85 -21.18 38.39
C SER A 937 34.14 -20.69 39.01
N GLU A 938 34.20 -19.42 39.45
CA GLU A 938 35.32 -18.85 40.21
C GLU A 938 35.28 -19.24 41.71
N GLY A 939 34.26 -20.02 42.13
CA GLY A 939 34.17 -20.54 43.53
C GLY A 939 33.34 -19.69 44.47
N MET A 940 32.63 -18.67 43.98
CA MET A 940 31.75 -17.81 44.79
C MET A 940 30.50 -18.60 45.27
N ALA A 941 30.09 -18.35 46.52
CA ALA A 941 28.87 -18.96 47.05
C ALA A 941 27.65 -18.66 46.15
N PRO A 942 26.79 -19.64 45.83
CA PRO A 942 25.74 -19.50 44.82
C PRO A 942 24.78 -18.33 45.04
N TRP A 943 24.39 -18.06 46.28
CA TRP A 943 23.54 -16.91 46.61
C TRP A 943 24.27 -15.58 46.34
N GLN A 944 25.51 -15.47 46.78
CA GLN A 944 26.34 -14.28 46.63
C GLN A 944 26.65 -14.04 45.14
N ALA A 945 26.92 -15.10 44.37
CA ALA A 945 27.15 -15.03 42.95
C ALA A 945 25.93 -14.42 42.20
N VAL A 946 24.69 -14.79 42.57
CA VAL A 946 23.46 -14.21 41.99
C VAL A 946 23.35 -12.73 42.36
N VAL A 947 23.56 -12.36 43.62
CA VAL A 947 23.47 -10.96 44.07
C VAL A 947 24.53 -10.11 43.36
N GLU A 948 25.79 -10.54 43.39
CA GLU A 948 26.90 -9.79 42.85
C GLU A 948 26.83 -9.65 41.31
N ALA A 949 26.48 -10.73 40.60
CA ALA A 949 26.27 -10.67 39.17
C ALA A 949 25.15 -9.68 38.79
N THR A 950 24.04 -9.69 39.56
CA THR A 950 22.91 -8.80 39.28
C THR A 950 23.26 -7.34 39.62
N GLU A 951 23.95 -7.07 40.71
CA GLU A 951 24.40 -5.72 41.08
C GLU A 951 25.40 -5.17 40.06
N HIS A 952 26.35 -5.98 39.61
CA HIS A 952 27.32 -5.59 38.56
C HIS A 952 26.65 -5.30 37.23
N ARG A 953 25.65 -6.09 36.87
CA ARG A 953 24.93 -5.92 35.59
C ARG A 953 23.78 -4.93 35.62
N MET A 954 23.34 -4.49 36.81
CA MET A 954 22.26 -3.53 36.98
C MET A 954 22.50 -2.25 36.18
N ARG A 955 23.68 -1.63 36.37
CA ARG A 955 24.01 -0.34 35.76
C ARG A 955 24.05 -0.44 34.23
N PRO A 956 24.80 -1.37 33.59
CA PRO A 956 24.78 -1.56 32.15
C PRO A 956 23.35 -1.77 31.59
N ILE A 957 22.63 -2.75 32.14
CA ILE A 957 21.30 -3.12 31.64
C ILE A 957 20.32 -1.97 31.79
N MET A 958 20.34 -1.20 32.86
CA MET A 958 19.47 -0.03 33.01
C MET A 958 19.84 1.12 32.08
N LEU A 959 21.13 1.32 31.81
CA LEU A 959 21.58 2.38 30.91
C LEU A 959 21.23 2.08 29.46
N THR A 960 21.41 0.84 29.02
CA THR A 960 21.03 0.42 27.67
C THR A 960 19.51 0.47 27.49
N ALA A 961 18.76 0.05 28.51
CA ALA A 961 17.29 0.18 28.48
C ALA A 961 16.84 1.66 28.42
N ALA A 962 17.48 2.54 29.19
CA ALA A 962 17.20 3.98 29.15
C ALA A 962 17.56 4.58 27.77
N ALA A 963 18.74 4.22 27.23
CA ALA A 963 19.16 4.68 25.91
C ALA A 963 18.18 4.22 24.83
N ALA A 964 17.80 2.94 24.82
CA ALA A 964 16.84 2.39 23.85
C ALA A 964 15.45 3.02 24.01
N THR A 965 14.95 3.18 25.23
CA THR A 965 13.62 3.79 25.48
C THR A 965 13.59 5.26 25.05
N LEU A 966 14.62 6.03 25.44
CA LEU A 966 14.64 7.47 25.11
C LEU A 966 14.95 7.75 23.65
N ALA A 967 15.70 6.87 22.96
CA ALA A 967 15.93 6.95 21.51
C ALA A 967 14.64 6.77 20.69
N LEU A 968 13.63 6.11 21.23
CA LEU A 968 12.33 5.92 20.58
C LEU A 968 11.38 7.13 20.73
N ILE A 969 11.71 8.12 21.59
CA ILE A 969 10.86 9.30 21.81
C ILE A 969 10.62 10.10 20.51
N PRO A 970 11.62 10.41 19.67
CA PRO A 970 11.37 11.14 18.43
C PRO A 970 10.36 10.41 17.53
N ILE A 971 10.53 9.11 17.33
CA ILE A 971 9.70 8.29 16.44
C ILE A 971 8.31 7.98 17.04
N SER A 972 8.13 8.10 18.36
CA SER A 972 6.82 7.91 19.01
C SER A 972 5.80 8.98 18.63
N ARG A 973 6.24 10.09 18.05
CA ARG A 973 5.38 11.20 17.56
C ARG A 973 4.85 10.94 16.15
N GLU A 974 5.46 10.00 15.43
CA GLU A 974 5.07 9.64 14.08
C GLU A 974 3.83 8.74 14.09
N ILE A 975 2.87 8.99 13.19
CA ILE A 975 1.58 8.27 13.12
C ILE A 975 1.83 6.78 12.89
N PHE A 976 2.74 6.44 11.98
CA PHE A 976 3.05 5.05 11.63
C PHE A 976 3.78 4.30 12.74
N TRP A 977 4.82 4.91 13.32
CA TRP A 977 5.70 4.26 14.27
C TRP A 977 5.28 4.39 15.73
N GLY A 978 4.39 5.34 16.04
CA GLY A 978 3.97 5.66 17.41
C GLY A 978 3.52 4.44 18.21
N PRO A 979 2.58 3.64 17.74
CA PRO A 979 2.11 2.45 18.45
C PRO A 979 3.23 1.45 18.78
N MET A 980 4.17 1.22 17.84
CA MET A 980 5.33 0.36 18.07
C MET A 980 6.29 0.96 19.10
N ALA A 981 6.56 2.27 19.00
CA ALA A 981 7.46 2.95 19.92
C ALA A 981 6.92 2.89 21.35
N TYR A 982 5.61 3.13 21.58
CA TYR A 982 5.00 2.99 22.90
C TYR A 982 5.07 1.55 23.42
N ALA A 983 4.75 0.56 22.59
CA ALA A 983 4.84 -0.86 22.95
C ALA A 983 6.27 -1.24 23.35
N MET A 984 7.26 -0.83 22.55
CA MET A 984 8.67 -1.11 22.84
C MET A 984 9.15 -0.38 24.09
N MET A 985 8.86 0.91 24.25
CA MET A 985 9.27 1.68 25.44
C MET A 985 8.72 1.05 26.71
N GLY A 986 7.43 0.73 26.77
CA GLY A 986 6.82 0.06 27.92
C GLY A 986 7.39 -1.34 28.17
N GLY A 987 7.55 -2.11 27.11
CA GLY A 987 8.13 -3.46 27.20
C GLY A 987 9.58 -3.46 27.65
N ILE A 988 10.42 -2.54 27.17
CA ILE A 988 11.83 -2.40 27.60
C ILE A 988 11.91 -2.03 29.09
N VAL A 989 11.15 -1.03 29.53
CA VAL A 989 11.19 -0.54 30.91
C VAL A 989 10.78 -1.64 31.90
N VAL A 990 9.59 -2.23 31.69
CA VAL A 990 9.07 -3.27 32.57
C VAL A 990 9.87 -4.57 32.44
N GLY A 991 10.21 -4.98 31.21
CA GLY A 991 11.01 -6.17 30.96
C GLY A 991 12.40 -6.08 31.57
N THR A 992 13.03 -4.91 31.56
CA THR A 992 14.33 -4.68 32.22
C THR A 992 14.21 -4.81 33.75
N ALA A 993 13.17 -4.21 34.34
CA ALA A 993 12.93 -4.35 35.79
C ALA A 993 12.72 -5.82 36.17
N LEU A 994 11.97 -6.58 35.37
CA LEU A 994 11.74 -7.99 35.58
C LEU A 994 13.00 -8.85 35.33
N THR A 995 13.81 -8.53 34.34
CA THR A 995 15.11 -9.18 34.14
C THR A 995 16.01 -9.04 35.38
N LEU A 996 15.98 -7.87 36.02
CA LEU A 996 16.82 -7.59 37.19
C LEU A 996 16.25 -8.10 38.54
N LEU A 997 14.94 -8.33 38.65
CA LEU A 997 14.26 -8.74 39.87
C LEU A 997 13.68 -10.15 39.82
N PHE A 998 12.93 -10.44 38.72
CA PHE A 998 12.24 -11.72 38.56
C PHE A 998 13.21 -12.85 38.15
N LEU A 999 14.12 -12.62 37.20
CA LEU A 999 15.07 -13.65 36.76
C LEU A 999 15.98 -14.14 37.89
N PRO A 1000 16.60 -13.30 38.75
CA PRO A 1000 17.36 -13.76 39.93
C PRO A 1000 16.49 -14.55 40.91
N ALA A 1001 15.27 -14.11 41.18
CA ALA A 1001 14.35 -14.81 42.08
C ALA A 1001 13.96 -16.19 41.50
N LEU A 1002 13.69 -16.25 40.20
CA LEU A 1002 13.40 -17.49 39.48
C LEU A 1002 14.59 -18.43 39.45
N TYR A 1003 15.81 -17.89 39.22
CA TYR A 1003 17.07 -18.66 39.26
C TYR A 1003 17.31 -19.32 40.64
N VAL A 1004 17.15 -18.56 41.71
CA VAL A 1004 17.29 -19.05 43.08
C VAL A 1004 16.20 -20.08 43.43
N ALA A 1005 14.97 -19.88 42.96
CA ALA A 1005 13.86 -20.82 43.15
C ALA A 1005 14.10 -22.15 42.41
N TRP A 1006 14.54 -22.08 41.16
CA TRP A 1006 14.73 -23.22 40.24
C TRP A 1006 15.88 -24.15 40.73
N PHE A 1007 17.02 -23.54 41.05
CA PHE A 1007 18.20 -24.29 41.56
C PHE A 1007 18.14 -24.53 43.05
N ARG A 1008 17.05 -24.17 43.75
CA ARG A 1008 16.85 -24.37 45.21
C ARG A 1008 18.00 -23.84 46.06
N ILE A 1009 18.59 -22.71 45.67
CA ILE A 1009 19.74 -22.12 46.37
C ILE A 1009 19.34 -21.70 47.79
N PRO A 1010 20.04 -22.21 48.86
CA PRO A 1010 19.75 -21.79 50.22
C PRO A 1010 20.33 -20.41 50.52
N ARG A 1011 19.80 -19.72 51.53
CA ARG A 1011 20.33 -18.43 52.00
C ARG A 1011 21.59 -18.65 52.83
N ASP A 1012 22.64 -17.85 52.60
CA ASP A 1012 23.93 -17.97 53.27
C ASP A 1012 23.89 -17.91 54.83
N GLU A 1013 22.83 -17.28 55.40
CA GLU A 1013 22.66 -17.25 56.88
C GLU A 1013 22.58 -18.64 57.54
N ARG A 1014 22.11 -19.67 56.80
CA ARG A 1014 22.11 -21.03 57.33
C ARG A 1014 23.48 -21.70 57.29
N VAL A 1015 24.26 -21.39 56.25
CA VAL A 1015 25.64 -21.94 56.12
C VAL A 1015 26.57 -21.33 57.14
N GLN A 1016 26.44 -20.02 57.45
CA GLN A 1016 27.22 -19.35 58.52
C GLN A 1016 26.74 -19.81 59.87
N ALA A 1017 25.45 -20.02 60.10
CA ALA A 1017 24.96 -20.59 61.39
C ALA A 1017 25.39 -22.07 61.61
N GLU A 1018 25.39 -22.88 60.54
CA GLU A 1018 25.88 -24.27 60.58
C GLU A 1018 27.40 -24.34 60.71
N ALA A 1019 28.14 -23.42 60.08
CA ALA A 1019 29.59 -23.32 60.26
C ALA A 1019 29.94 -22.82 61.68
N ALA A 1020 29.20 -21.84 62.22
CA ALA A 1020 29.35 -21.38 63.61
C ALA A 1020 28.88 -22.40 64.66
N ALA A 1021 27.92 -23.29 64.30
CA ALA A 1021 27.51 -24.41 65.20
C ALA A 1021 28.46 -25.64 65.13
N LYS A 1022 29.31 -25.70 64.08
CA LYS A 1022 30.35 -26.73 63.96
C LYS A 1022 31.76 -26.28 64.44
N ALA A 1023 31.96 -24.99 64.65
CA ALA A 1023 33.14 -24.42 65.36
C ALA A 1023 32.86 -24.29 66.84
#